data_27bbaecbf090c5f5af8a442b7e01eeb5
#
_entry.id   27bbaecbf090c5f5af8a442b7e01eeb5
#
_cell.length_a   1.000
_cell.length_b   1.000
_cell.length_c   1.000
_cell.angle_alpha   90.00
_cell.angle_beta   90.00
_cell.angle_gamma   90.00
#
_symmetry.space_group_name_H-M   'P 1'
#
loop_
_entity.id
_entity.type
_entity.pdbx_description
1 polymer ?
#
loop_
_entity_poly.entity_id
_entity_poly.type
_entity_poly.pdbx_seq_one_letter_code
_entity_poly.pdbx_strand_id
1 'polypeptide(L)'
;VIKPEDLTELERQVAGAYAGGTEIDLTGQSVRGEVLTGLLTGLYRVPRKGLPALRLRNARITGMFELEGTRVTRVIDLTHCTFEESLDLRMARLIGLRLRGTRVPGLQGRNLRVFSDLVLEAGFTCTGTVDLTDAAVDGTLRLAGAVLRSATDHALLGARIRVSGSIQAIAMRANGEVRFRGAAIGGSVHLGGARLLNTGKDALDASGIVVAGNVFCNAEGGRFTADGRVLFDGARVNGNVEFTGARLNSAHRVDNQVLVLPHGSADEAATLVADRIRVEGNVELDDGFTSEGTVRLPNASIGGYLRLSGAVIGPREIAEELAGDVTNRIPVALHADGMQVRGDVEARSAVNGAGIRSQALHTYGQVRLSNATIHGSASMSGVSLHGPGIDVLFADRLQVGGTLFLRELKAKGSVRLQNANIGSTLDLSGAELTLPRLRGNGTQKPSLDARAITIGKDLLCSRGFTAVGGVRIRLGEVGKMATFSDSHLGSTAADIALNAYGLTVHQFRLHIPAGQQPKGKIVLSRLKAVSVTDGPGLWDAEGGVAVDDFEFAGITADPDVPVQTRLKWLLKVQPDFAPGPYEQLAAVYQQGGEEELAQKVQLEKQRRRYSELGRAGRVWGVVQRWTVGYGYRPWLAICWLAVFWLFGALWFTWHPMVKLNKDEDPVWNAALLALDLLIPIIDFGHDGKWQFTGASQWISSLLVAVGWVLASTAAAGAARVLKRV
;
A
#
# COMPACT_ATOMS: atom_id res chain seq x y z
N VAL A 1 -32.88 -59.03 -20.04
CA VAL A 1 -33.96 -58.76 -19.06
C VAL A 1 -34.22 -60.06 -18.30
N ILE A 2 -34.00 -60.05 -16.97
CA ILE A 2 -34.27 -61.17 -16.08
C ILE A 2 -35.78 -61.35 -15.98
N LYS A 3 -36.31 -62.57 -16.21
CA LYS A 3 -37.75 -62.81 -16.07
C LYS A 3 -38.17 -62.91 -14.60
N PRO A 4 -39.43 -62.61 -14.24
CA PRO A 4 -39.90 -62.73 -12.87
C PRO A 4 -39.75 -64.12 -12.23
N GLU A 5 -39.78 -65.17 -13.06
CA GLU A 5 -39.52 -66.56 -12.67
C GLU A 5 -38.08 -66.85 -12.27
N ASP A 6 -37.12 -66.09 -12.79
CA ASP A 6 -35.67 -66.23 -12.52
C ASP A 6 -35.19 -65.45 -11.31
N LEU A 7 -36.10 -64.85 -10.50
CA LEU A 7 -35.81 -64.16 -9.25
C LEU A 7 -35.45 -65.16 -8.15
N THR A 8 -34.35 -64.95 -7.46
CA THR A 8 -33.99 -65.70 -6.28
C THR A 8 -35.00 -65.44 -5.14
N GLU A 9 -35.03 -66.27 -4.13
CA GLU A 9 -35.89 -66.07 -2.96
C GLU A 9 -35.64 -64.71 -2.25
N LEU A 10 -34.38 -64.34 -2.14
CA LEU A 10 -33.94 -63.05 -1.65
C LEU A 10 -34.48 -61.87 -2.49
N GLU A 11 -34.38 -61.99 -3.80
CA GLU A 11 -34.87 -60.92 -4.70
C GLU A 11 -36.37 -60.80 -4.67
N ARG A 12 -37.12 -61.85 -4.39
CA ARG A 12 -38.59 -61.80 -4.13
C ARG A 12 -38.89 -61.10 -2.81
N GLN A 13 -38.05 -61.33 -1.76
CA GLN A 13 -38.19 -60.57 -0.49
C GLN A 13 -37.87 -59.08 -0.70
N VAL A 14 -36.85 -58.72 -1.46
CA VAL A 14 -36.54 -57.32 -1.86
C VAL A 14 -37.72 -56.71 -2.65
N ALA A 15 -38.32 -57.42 -3.58
CA ALA A 15 -39.47 -56.98 -4.32
C ALA A 15 -40.70 -56.74 -3.39
N GLY A 16 -40.89 -57.59 -2.39
CA GLY A 16 -41.93 -57.45 -1.36
C GLY A 16 -41.68 -56.20 -0.49
N ALA A 17 -40.47 -56.00 -0.05
CA ALA A 17 -40.06 -54.81 0.73
C ALA A 17 -40.25 -53.54 -0.09
N TYR A 18 -39.83 -53.54 -1.36
CA TYR A 18 -40.04 -52.45 -2.30
C TYR A 18 -41.50 -52.07 -2.44
N ALA A 19 -42.40 -53.06 -2.61
CA ALA A 19 -43.83 -52.84 -2.72
C ALA A 19 -44.49 -52.19 -1.48
N GLY A 20 -43.98 -52.51 -0.29
CA GLY A 20 -44.39 -51.98 0.99
C GLY A 20 -43.70 -50.64 1.32
N GLY A 21 -42.61 -50.33 0.66
CA GLY A 21 -41.77 -49.17 1.01
C GLY A 21 -40.99 -49.33 2.33
N THR A 22 -40.78 -50.58 2.77
CA THR A 22 -40.06 -50.93 4.01
C THR A 22 -38.54 -51.07 3.72
N GLU A 23 -37.69 -50.77 4.72
CA GLU A 23 -36.26 -51.05 4.68
C GLU A 23 -35.99 -52.51 4.90
N ILE A 24 -35.08 -53.09 4.12
CA ILE A 24 -34.59 -54.46 4.29
C ILE A 24 -33.07 -54.45 4.48
N ASP A 25 -32.62 -55.15 5.54
CA ASP A 25 -31.18 -55.35 5.79
C ASP A 25 -30.71 -56.68 5.12
N LEU A 26 -29.70 -56.53 4.28
CA LEU A 26 -29.14 -57.64 3.47
C LEU A 26 -27.68 -57.90 3.84
N THR A 27 -27.35 -57.85 5.15
CA THR A 27 -25.98 -58.05 5.64
C THR A 27 -25.42 -59.37 5.10
N GLY A 28 -24.31 -59.30 4.35
CA GLY A 28 -23.63 -60.47 3.78
C GLY A 28 -24.31 -61.09 2.56
N GLN A 29 -25.39 -60.49 2.08
CA GLN A 29 -26.15 -61.02 0.92
C GLN A 29 -25.99 -60.10 -0.32
N SER A 30 -26.14 -60.70 -1.50
CA SER A 30 -26.04 -60.02 -2.78
C SER A 30 -27.36 -60.00 -3.55
N VAL A 31 -27.61 -58.91 -4.23
CA VAL A 31 -28.77 -58.72 -5.10
C VAL A 31 -28.29 -58.17 -6.44
N ARG A 32 -28.86 -58.65 -7.54
CA ARG A 32 -28.48 -58.19 -8.90
C ARG A 32 -29.00 -56.80 -9.17
N GLY A 33 -28.15 -55.92 -9.73
CA GLY A 33 -28.50 -54.55 -10.11
C GLY A 33 -29.63 -54.49 -11.13
N GLU A 34 -29.65 -55.42 -12.09
CA GLU A 34 -30.70 -55.53 -13.11
C GLU A 34 -32.08 -55.82 -12.50
N VAL A 35 -32.13 -56.57 -11.38
CA VAL A 35 -33.40 -56.78 -10.64
C VAL A 35 -33.87 -55.50 -10.02
N LEU A 36 -32.99 -54.73 -9.37
CA LEU A 36 -33.34 -53.44 -8.81
C LEU A 36 -33.79 -52.43 -9.88
N THR A 37 -33.11 -52.42 -11.02
CA THR A 37 -33.52 -51.63 -12.21
C THR A 37 -34.89 -52.03 -12.67
N GLY A 38 -35.18 -53.35 -12.81
CA GLY A 38 -36.48 -53.86 -13.21
C GLY A 38 -37.65 -53.47 -12.25
N LEU A 39 -37.36 -53.46 -10.94
CA LEU A 39 -38.31 -52.96 -9.91
C LEU A 39 -38.61 -51.46 -10.08
N LEU A 40 -37.57 -50.68 -10.25
CA LEU A 40 -37.66 -49.22 -10.34
C LEU A 40 -38.30 -48.72 -11.63
N THR A 41 -38.08 -49.43 -12.75
CA THR A 41 -38.65 -49.11 -14.06
C THR A 41 -40.03 -49.72 -14.27
N GLY A 42 -40.52 -50.56 -13.35
CA GLY A 42 -41.80 -51.20 -13.42
C GLY A 42 -41.89 -52.40 -14.38
N LEU A 43 -40.74 -52.95 -14.78
CA LEU A 43 -40.68 -54.21 -15.56
C LEU A 43 -41.27 -55.40 -14.79
N TYR A 44 -41.16 -55.35 -13.45
CA TYR A 44 -41.79 -56.32 -12.56
C TYR A 44 -43.08 -55.75 -11.99
N ARG A 45 -44.23 -56.41 -12.22
CA ARG A 45 -45.48 -56.09 -11.61
C ARG A 45 -45.55 -56.62 -10.19
N VAL A 46 -45.30 -55.78 -9.20
CA VAL A 46 -45.34 -56.14 -7.79
C VAL A 46 -46.67 -55.66 -7.22
N PRO A 47 -47.43 -56.52 -6.50
CA PRO A 47 -48.65 -56.09 -5.85
C PRO A 47 -48.42 -54.91 -4.87
N ARG A 48 -49.17 -53.80 -5.00
CA ARG A 48 -49.03 -52.66 -4.12
C ARG A 48 -49.51 -53.00 -2.71
N LYS A 49 -48.58 -52.96 -1.73
CA LYS A 49 -48.87 -53.17 -0.30
C LYS A 49 -48.70 -51.85 0.50
N GLY A 50 -48.31 -50.72 -0.16
CA GLY A 50 -48.06 -49.43 0.47
C GLY A 50 -47.58 -48.40 -0.55
N LEU A 51 -46.75 -47.44 -0.12
CA LEU A 51 -46.02 -46.50 -0.94
C LEU A 51 -44.64 -47.09 -1.34
N PRO A 52 -44.51 -47.63 -2.58
CA PRO A 52 -43.25 -48.27 -2.97
C PRO A 52 -42.04 -47.35 -2.86
N ALA A 53 -40.96 -47.86 -2.27
CA ALA A 53 -39.65 -47.20 -2.18
C ALA A 53 -38.56 -48.26 -2.12
N LEU A 54 -37.44 -48.05 -2.81
CA LEU A 54 -36.31 -48.92 -2.70
C LEU A 54 -35.41 -48.52 -1.54
N ARG A 55 -35.46 -49.30 -0.44
CA ARG A 55 -34.69 -49.06 0.78
C ARG A 55 -33.89 -50.29 1.17
N LEU A 56 -32.60 -50.28 0.88
CA LEU A 56 -31.70 -51.39 1.18
C LEU A 56 -30.59 -50.93 2.13
N ARG A 57 -30.24 -51.83 3.01
CA ARG A 57 -29.11 -51.65 3.94
C ARG A 57 -28.15 -52.85 3.81
N ASN A 58 -26.84 -52.56 3.88
CA ASN A 58 -25.76 -53.51 3.92
C ASN A 58 -25.73 -54.51 2.72
N ALA A 59 -26.36 -54.19 1.62
CA ALA A 59 -26.45 -55.06 0.43
C ALA A 59 -25.19 -55.00 -0.43
N ARG A 60 -24.77 -56.14 -0.99
CA ARG A 60 -23.84 -56.22 -2.10
C ARG A 60 -24.64 -56.23 -3.42
N ILE A 61 -24.45 -55.23 -4.25
CA ILE A 61 -25.15 -55.10 -5.55
C ILE A 61 -24.19 -55.56 -6.64
N THR A 62 -24.56 -56.68 -7.28
CA THR A 62 -23.76 -57.32 -8.33
C THR A 62 -24.35 -57.02 -9.70
N GLY A 63 -23.51 -56.96 -10.74
CA GLY A 63 -23.94 -56.64 -12.09
C GLY A 63 -24.38 -55.15 -12.26
N MET A 64 -24.94 -54.86 -13.42
CA MET A 64 -25.23 -53.46 -13.83
C MET A 64 -26.45 -52.89 -13.13
N PHE A 65 -26.29 -51.70 -12.54
CA PHE A 65 -27.39 -50.88 -12.09
C PHE A 65 -27.53 -49.67 -13.03
N GLU A 66 -28.42 -49.82 -13.99
CA GLU A 66 -28.58 -48.89 -15.12
C GLU A 66 -29.98 -48.29 -15.11
N LEU A 67 -30.06 -46.97 -15.02
CA LEU A 67 -31.27 -46.17 -15.10
C LEU A 67 -31.17 -45.13 -16.20
N GLU A 68 -30.32 -45.29 -17.18
CA GLU A 68 -30.13 -44.32 -18.26
C GLU A 68 -31.47 -43.99 -18.94
N GLY A 69 -31.75 -42.67 -19.08
CA GLY A 69 -32.94 -42.15 -19.72
C GLY A 69 -34.27 -42.46 -19.02
N THR A 70 -34.24 -43.17 -17.88
CA THR A 70 -35.48 -43.60 -17.18
C THR A 70 -36.05 -42.53 -16.26
N ARG A 71 -37.37 -42.67 -15.98
CA ARG A 71 -38.06 -41.86 -14.99
C ARG A 71 -38.49 -42.72 -13.80
N VAL A 72 -37.80 -42.52 -12.68
CA VAL A 72 -38.11 -43.24 -11.42
C VAL A 72 -38.92 -42.33 -10.50
N THR A 73 -40.17 -42.75 -10.24
CA THR A 73 -41.12 -41.99 -9.41
C THR A 73 -41.09 -42.42 -7.94
N ARG A 74 -40.06 -43.13 -7.54
CA ARG A 74 -39.87 -43.68 -6.19
C ARG A 74 -38.54 -43.22 -5.59
N VAL A 75 -38.48 -43.14 -4.28
CA VAL A 75 -37.25 -42.81 -3.55
C VAL A 75 -36.32 -44.02 -3.61
N ILE A 76 -35.03 -43.78 -3.88
CA ILE A 76 -33.95 -44.75 -3.81
C ILE A 76 -33.12 -44.37 -2.56
N ASP A 77 -33.06 -45.28 -1.56
CA ASP A 77 -32.29 -45.10 -0.34
C ASP A 77 -31.45 -46.37 -0.09
N LEU A 78 -30.16 -46.28 -0.40
CA LEU A 78 -29.21 -47.39 -0.27
C LEU A 78 -28.16 -47.01 0.75
N THR A 79 -28.25 -47.62 1.92
CA THR A 79 -27.39 -47.30 3.08
C THR A 79 -26.36 -48.42 3.30
N HIS A 80 -25.08 -48.09 3.40
CA HIS A 80 -23.96 -49.01 3.56
C HIS A 80 -23.90 -50.13 2.52
N CYS A 81 -24.41 -49.91 1.31
CA CYS A 81 -24.34 -50.86 0.24
C CYS A 81 -22.99 -50.81 -0.48
N THR A 82 -22.65 -51.91 -1.19
CA THR A 82 -21.44 -52.00 -2.01
C THR A 82 -21.81 -52.42 -3.41
N PHE A 83 -21.47 -51.62 -4.40
CA PHE A 83 -21.64 -51.92 -5.81
C PHE A 83 -20.37 -52.53 -6.37
N GLU A 84 -20.50 -53.56 -7.23
CA GLU A 84 -19.40 -54.15 -7.99
C GLU A 84 -19.10 -53.37 -9.27
N GLU A 85 -20.12 -52.79 -9.89
CA GLU A 85 -20.03 -52.00 -11.11
C GLU A 85 -20.45 -50.54 -10.88
N SER A 86 -20.06 -49.67 -11.80
CA SER A 86 -20.43 -48.26 -11.77
C SER A 86 -21.92 -48.06 -11.97
N LEU A 87 -22.51 -47.11 -11.22
CA LEU A 87 -23.91 -46.75 -11.43
C LEU A 87 -24.07 -45.91 -12.69
N ASP A 88 -25.00 -46.32 -13.55
CA ASP A 88 -25.37 -45.54 -14.73
C ASP A 88 -26.73 -44.86 -14.53
N LEU A 89 -26.68 -43.55 -14.34
CA LEU A 89 -27.84 -42.66 -14.08
C LEU A 89 -27.92 -41.55 -15.16
N ARG A 90 -27.23 -41.72 -16.29
CA ARG A 90 -27.22 -40.71 -17.36
C ARG A 90 -28.64 -40.41 -17.83
N MET A 91 -28.97 -39.10 -17.92
CA MET A 91 -30.29 -38.62 -18.35
C MET A 91 -31.48 -39.14 -17.51
N ALA A 92 -31.21 -39.80 -16.37
CA ALA A 92 -32.29 -40.30 -15.47
C ALA A 92 -33.03 -39.14 -14.80
N ARG A 93 -34.32 -39.41 -14.44
CA ARG A 93 -35.14 -38.47 -13.68
C ARG A 93 -35.59 -39.16 -12.39
N LEU A 94 -35.03 -38.74 -11.25
CA LEU A 94 -35.29 -39.37 -9.96
C LEU A 94 -35.97 -38.41 -9.01
N ILE A 95 -36.88 -38.91 -8.18
CA ILE A 95 -37.48 -38.09 -7.08
C ILE A 95 -36.44 -37.79 -6.03
N GLY A 96 -35.61 -38.77 -5.63
CA GLY A 96 -34.54 -38.60 -4.70
C GLY A 96 -33.59 -39.80 -4.74
N LEU A 97 -32.29 -39.55 -4.49
CA LEU A 97 -31.28 -40.60 -4.43
C LEU A 97 -30.44 -40.38 -3.16
N ARG A 98 -30.37 -41.42 -2.32
CA ARG A 98 -29.59 -41.41 -1.09
C ARG A 98 -28.66 -42.61 -1.07
N LEU A 99 -27.36 -42.35 -0.99
CA LEU A 99 -26.27 -43.36 -0.98
C LEU A 99 -25.39 -43.12 0.26
N ARG A 100 -25.96 -43.27 1.47
CA ARG A 100 -25.22 -43.06 2.71
C ARG A 100 -24.28 -44.23 3.02
N GLY A 101 -23.00 -43.95 3.27
CA GLY A 101 -22.00 -44.98 3.59
C GLY A 101 -21.78 -46.00 2.49
N THR A 102 -22.36 -45.77 1.31
CA THR A 102 -22.34 -46.70 0.17
C THR A 102 -21.01 -46.59 -0.58
N ARG A 103 -20.50 -47.74 -1.09
CA ARG A 103 -19.29 -47.80 -1.90
C ARG A 103 -19.64 -48.08 -3.34
N VAL A 104 -19.08 -47.27 -4.24
CA VAL A 104 -19.32 -47.39 -5.70
C VAL A 104 -17.99 -47.31 -6.45
N PRO A 105 -17.79 -48.11 -7.53
CA PRO A 105 -16.63 -47.98 -8.41
C PRO A 105 -16.66 -46.66 -9.21
N GLY A 106 -17.85 -46.14 -9.54
CA GLY A 106 -18.09 -44.89 -10.23
C GLY A 106 -19.57 -44.53 -10.23
N LEU A 107 -19.88 -43.26 -10.55
CA LEU A 107 -21.26 -42.80 -10.72
C LEU A 107 -21.32 -41.94 -11.99
N GLN A 108 -22.04 -42.41 -12.99
CA GLN A 108 -22.29 -41.72 -14.24
C GLN A 108 -23.67 -41.04 -14.16
N GLY A 109 -23.73 -39.75 -13.85
CA GLY A 109 -24.95 -38.98 -13.71
C GLY A 109 -25.00 -37.74 -14.61
N ARG A 110 -24.42 -37.85 -15.83
CA ARG A 110 -24.49 -36.76 -16.81
C ARG A 110 -25.94 -36.48 -17.20
N ASN A 111 -26.36 -35.24 -17.16
CA ASN A 111 -27.74 -34.79 -17.38
C ASN A 111 -28.77 -35.45 -16.43
N LEU A 112 -28.33 -35.98 -15.28
CA LEU A 112 -29.22 -36.50 -14.24
C LEU A 112 -30.11 -35.38 -13.70
N ARG A 113 -31.41 -35.69 -13.47
CA ARG A 113 -32.30 -34.78 -12.74
C ARG A 113 -32.85 -35.44 -11.48
N VAL A 114 -32.61 -34.76 -10.32
CA VAL A 114 -33.10 -35.18 -9.00
C VAL A 114 -34.06 -34.10 -8.50
N PHE A 115 -35.34 -34.42 -8.26
CA PHE A 115 -36.38 -33.48 -7.82
C PHE A 115 -36.34 -33.15 -6.32
N SER A 116 -35.45 -33.78 -5.56
CA SER A 116 -35.20 -33.57 -4.13
C SER A 116 -33.70 -33.51 -3.88
N ASP A 117 -33.24 -33.91 -2.70
CA ASP A 117 -31.80 -33.97 -2.40
C ASP A 117 -31.11 -35.12 -3.13
N LEU A 118 -29.89 -34.88 -3.58
CA LEU A 118 -28.91 -35.90 -3.94
C LEU A 118 -27.96 -36.10 -2.77
N VAL A 119 -28.03 -37.27 -2.12
CA VAL A 119 -27.30 -37.53 -0.85
C VAL A 119 -26.22 -38.57 -1.07
N LEU A 120 -24.96 -38.13 -1.03
CA LEU A 120 -23.74 -38.92 -1.15
C LEU A 120 -22.86 -38.61 0.09
N GLU A 121 -23.31 -38.98 1.28
CA GLU A 121 -22.72 -38.54 2.55
C GLU A 121 -22.45 -39.70 3.52
N ALA A 122 -22.00 -39.36 4.74
CA ALA A 122 -21.83 -40.29 5.86
C ALA A 122 -20.91 -41.48 5.52
N GLY A 123 -19.78 -41.22 4.87
CA GLY A 123 -18.81 -42.25 4.46
C GLY A 123 -19.08 -42.82 3.06
N PHE A 124 -19.93 -42.20 2.24
CA PHE A 124 -20.00 -42.51 0.82
C PHE A 124 -18.59 -42.55 0.22
N THR A 125 -18.27 -43.62 -0.48
CA THR A 125 -16.95 -43.82 -1.10
C THR A 125 -17.10 -44.14 -2.58
N CYS A 126 -16.42 -43.34 -3.43
CA CYS A 126 -16.28 -43.61 -4.86
C CYS A 126 -14.80 -43.85 -5.18
N THR A 127 -14.48 -44.97 -5.88
CA THR A 127 -13.10 -45.29 -6.27
C THR A 127 -12.77 -44.89 -7.72
N GLY A 128 -13.75 -44.38 -8.44
CA GLY A 128 -13.62 -43.76 -9.75
C GLY A 128 -14.15 -42.31 -9.72
N THR A 129 -14.69 -41.89 -10.84
CA THR A 129 -15.24 -40.52 -10.98
C THR A 129 -16.74 -40.48 -10.63
N VAL A 130 -17.16 -39.48 -9.91
CA VAL A 130 -18.56 -39.05 -9.81
C VAL A 130 -18.81 -38.01 -10.89
N ASP A 131 -19.48 -38.37 -11.98
CA ASP A 131 -19.84 -37.45 -13.08
C ASP A 131 -21.29 -36.96 -12.97
N LEU A 132 -21.45 -35.69 -12.59
CA LEU A 132 -22.72 -34.96 -12.51
C LEU A 132 -22.75 -33.78 -13.50
N THR A 133 -21.99 -33.90 -14.59
CA THR A 133 -21.97 -32.86 -15.64
C THR A 133 -23.37 -32.59 -16.16
N ASP A 134 -23.76 -31.31 -16.24
CA ASP A 134 -25.09 -30.87 -16.68
C ASP A 134 -26.26 -31.41 -15.84
N ALA A 135 -26.01 -31.97 -14.67
CA ALA A 135 -27.07 -32.47 -13.80
C ALA A 135 -27.89 -31.32 -13.16
N ALA A 136 -29.11 -31.62 -12.74
CA ALA A 136 -30.01 -30.70 -12.04
C ALA A 136 -30.52 -31.36 -10.75
N VAL A 137 -30.29 -30.71 -9.61
CA VAL A 137 -30.77 -31.13 -8.28
C VAL A 137 -31.68 -30.03 -7.75
N ASP A 138 -32.97 -30.31 -7.68
CA ASP A 138 -33.95 -29.32 -7.21
C ASP A 138 -33.87 -29.10 -5.68
N GLY A 139 -33.21 -29.99 -4.93
CA GLY A 139 -32.85 -29.86 -3.52
C GLY A 139 -31.39 -29.52 -3.30
N THR A 140 -30.80 -30.13 -2.28
CA THR A 140 -29.39 -29.97 -1.85
C THR A 140 -28.53 -31.12 -2.36
N LEU A 141 -27.31 -30.79 -2.83
CA LEU A 141 -26.28 -31.79 -3.08
C LEU A 141 -25.48 -32.01 -1.77
N ARG A 142 -25.61 -33.19 -1.18
CA ARG A 142 -25.00 -33.53 0.11
C ARG A 142 -23.82 -34.47 -0.09
N LEU A 143 -22.63 -34.01 0.26
CA LEU A 143 -21.33 -34.70 0.14
C LEU A 143 -20.57 -34.72 1.47
N ALA A 144 -21.23 -34.44 2.60
CA ALA A 144 -20.57 -34.33 3.89
C ALA A 144 -19.88 -35.67 4.28
N GLY A 145 -18.57 -35.60 4.54
CA GLY A 145 -17.75 -36.77 4.86
C GLY A 145 -17.61 -37.78 3.72
N ALA A 146 -17.95 -37.44 2.47
CA ALA A 146 -17.73 -38.29 1.31
C ALA A 146 -16.24 -38.47 1.05
N VAL A 147 -15.85 -39.64 0.53
CA VAL A 147 -14.48 -40.01 0.15
C VAL A 147 -14.45 -40.34 -1.34
N LEU A 148 -13.90 -39.46 -2.13
CA LEU A 148 -13.77 -39.60 -3.57
C LEU A 148 -12.31 -39.91 -3.93
N ARG A 149 -12.05 -41.11 -4.42
CA ARG A 149 -10.68 -41.59 -4.76
C ARG A 149 -10.64 -42.01 -6.23
N SER A 150 -10.33 -41.09 -7.08
CA SER A 150 -10.22 -41.40 -8.51
C SER A 150 -8.82 -41.94 -8.85
N ALA A 151 -8.79 -42.94 -9.67
CA ALA A 151 -7.57 -43.38 -10.36
C ALA A 151 -7.24 -42.49 -11.57
N THR A 152 -8.19 -41.65 -11.99
CA THR A 152 -8.03 -40.61 -13.01
C THR A 152 -7.85 -39.24 -12.34
N ASP A 153 -7.61 -38.20 -13.14
CA ASP A 153 -7.40 -36.85 -12.64
C ASP A 153 -8.66 -36.19 -12.01
N HIS A 154 -9.84 -36.81 -12.20
CA HIS A 154 -11.12 -36.21 -11.81
C HIS A 154 -11.84 -37.04 -10.75
N ALA A 155 -12.02 -36.47 -9.55
CA ALA A 155 -12.79 -37.10 -8.48
C ALA A 155 -14.30 -36.79 -8.57
N LEU A 156 -14.63 -35.53 -8.88
CA LEU A 156 -16.02 -35.06 -9.07
C LEU A 156 -16.11 -34.11 -10.26
N LEU A 157 -16.93 -34.46 -11.24
CA LEU A 157 -17.28 -33.59 -12.36
C LEU A 157 -18.72 -33.07 -12.18
N GLY A 158 -18.86 -31.80 -11.84
CA GLY A 158 -20.11 -31.06 -11.71
C GLY A 158 -20.15 -29.82 -12.62
N ALA A 159 -19.50 -29.92 -13.81
CA ALA A 159 -19.51 -28.79 -14.74
C ALA A 159 -20.97 -28.46 -15.14
N ARG A 160 -21.34 -27.18 -15.04
CA ARG A 160 -22.67 -26.65 -15.33
C ARG A 160 -23.83 -27.33 -14.55
N ILE A 161 -23.52 -27.99 -13.43
CA ILE A 161 -24.56 -28.51 -12.53
C ILE A 161 -25.44 -27.37 -12.00
N ARG A 162 -26.72 -27.62 -11.88
CA ARG A 162 -27.69 -26.72 -11.24
C ARG A 162 -28.17 -27.34 -9.94
N VAL A 163 -27.98 -26.65 -8.82
CA VAL A 163 -28.45 -27.08 -7.51
C VAL A 163 -29.32 -25.95 -6.96
N SER A 164 -30.62 -26.18 -6.81
CA SER A 164 -31.54 -25.14 -6.31
C SER A 164 -31.32 -24.82 -4.84
N GLY A 165 -30.89 -25.81 -4.04
CA GLY A 165 -30.43 -25.65 -2.66
C GLY A 165 -28.93 -25.35 -2.57
N SER A 166 -28.29 -25.92 -1.57
CA SER A 166 -26.87 -25.76 -1.28
C SER A 166 -26.03 -26.96 -1.73
N ILE A 167 -24.73 -26.76 -1.86
CA ILE A 167 -23.74 -27.86 -1.86
C ILE A 167 -23.20 -27.98 -0.42
N GLN A 168 -23.38 -29.16 0.20
CA GLN A 168 -22.87 -29.46 1.55
C GLN A 168 -21.76 -30.53 1.45
N ALA A 169 -20.51 -30.10 1.45
CA ALA A 169 -19.34 -30.97 1.29
C ALA A 169 -18.35 -30.81 2.48
N ILE A 170 -18.91 -30.59 3.69
CA ILE A 170 -18.13 -30.43 4.92
C ILE A 170 -17.33 -31.72 5.16
N ALA A 171 -16.04 -31.59 5.48
CA ALA A 171 -15.10 -32.68 5.74
C ALA A 171 -15.00 -33.72 4.59
N MET A 172 -15.40 -33.37 3.36
CA MET A 172 -15.21 -34.21 2.18
C MET A 172 -13.71 -34.43 1.90
N ARG A 173 -13.37 -35.62 1.40
CA ARG A 173 -12.01 -35.94 0.96
C ARG A 173 -12.03 -36.33 -0.52
N ALA A 174 -11.26 -35.62 -1.33
CA ALA A 174 -11.16 -35.91 -2.74
C ALA A 174 -9.69 -36.06 -3.16
N ASN A 175 -9.37 -37.14 -3.86
CA ASN A 175 -8.12 -37.33 -4.57
C ASN A 175 -8.42 -37.23 -6.09
N GLY A 176 -7.93 -36.15 -6.71
CA GLY A 176 -8.29 -35.71 -8.05
C GLY A 176 -9.14 -34.43 -8.01
N GLU A 177 -9.34 -33.85 -9.16
CA GLU A 177 -10.05 -32.58 -9.31
C GLU A 177 -11.53 -32.65 -8.89
N VAL A 178 -11.97 -31.66 -8.14
CA VAL A 178 -13.38 -31.34 -7.90
C VAL A 178 -13.76 -30.16 -8.79
N ARG A 179 -14.62 -30.42 -9.78
CA ARG A 179 -14.98 -29.43 -10.82
C ARG A 179 -16.43 -28.99 -10.71
N PHE A 180 -16.65 -27.69 -10.52
CA PHE A 180 -17.94 -27.01 -10.54
C PHE A 180 -17.96 -25.85 -11.55
N ARG A 181 -17.17 -25.98 -12.61
CA ARG A 181 -17.06 -24.93 -13.65
C ARG A 181 -18.42 -24.57 -14.22
N GLY A 182 -18.80 -23.28 -14.16
CA GLY A 182 -20.06 -22.77 -14.68
C GLY A 182 -21.30 -23.32 -13.95
N ALA A 183 -21.16 -23.88 -12.75
CA ALA A 183 -22.27 -24.34 -11.94
C ALA A 183 -23.15 -23.19 -11.45
N ALA A 184 -24.45 -23.46 -11.20
CA ALA A 184 -25.40 -22.50 -10.63
C ALA A 184 -26.00 -23.06 -9.33
N ILE A 185 -25.75 -22.40 -8.22
CA ILE A 185 -26.11 -22.82 -6.86
C ILE A 185 -27.06 -21.80 -6.27
N GLY A 186 -28.30 -22.22 -5.96
CA GLY A 186 -29.33 -21.35 -5.38
C GLY A 186 -29.16 -21.06 -3.88
N GLY A 187 -28.39 -21.87 -3.17
CA GLY A 187 -27.99 -21.66 -1.79
C GLY A 187 -26.50 -21.35 -1.66
N SER A 188 -25.88 -21.92 -0.64
CA SER A 188 -24.44 -21.75 -0.33
C SER A 188 -23.61 -22.99 -0.72
N VAL A 189 -22.30 -22.78 -0.84
CA VAL A 189 -21.31 -23.87 -1.03
C VAL A 189 -20.53 -24.02 0.27
N HIS A 190 -20.66 -25.18 0.94
CA HIS A 190 -20.01 -25.49 2.22
C HIS A 190 -18.91 -26.55 1.97
N LEU A 191 -17.64 -26.10 1.97
CA LEU A 191 -16.44 -26.93 1.85
C LEU A 191 -15.61 -26.91 3.14
N GLY A 192 -16.18 -26.47 4.27
CA GLY A 192 -15.49 -26.40 5.55
C GLY A 192 -14.85 -27.74 5.90
N GLY A 193 -13.58 -27.77 6.32
CA GLY A 193 -12.83 -28.99 6.65
C GLY A 193 -12.57 -29.95 5.50
N ALA A 194 -12.96 -29.65 4.27
CA ALA A 194 -12.68 -30.52 3.13
C ALA A 194 -11.19 -30.62 2.84
N ARG A 195 -10.76 -31.78 2.33
CA ARG A 195 -9.38 -32.05 1.91
C ARG A 195 -9.35 -32.45 0.44
N LEU A 196 -8.80 -31.57 -0.38
CA LEU A 196 -8.72 -31.74 -1.83
C LEU A 196 -7.27 -31.95 -2.23
N LEU A 197 -6.97 -33.11 -2.80
CA LEU A 197 -5.62 -33.52 -3.19
C LEU A 197 -5.54 -33.71 -4.70
N ASN A 198 -4.86 -32.82 -5.39
CA ASN A 198 -4.53 -32.95 -6.82
C ASN A 198 -3.22 -32.22 -7.10
N THR A 199 -2.16 -32.71 -6.48
CA THR A 199 -0.85 -32.08 -6.48
C THR A 199 -0.37 -31.77 -7.90
N GLY A 200 0.05 -30.55 -8.15
CA GLY A 200 0.54 -30.09 -9.46
C GLY A 200 -0.55 -29.79 -10.48
N LYS A 201 -1.83 -29.92 -10.14
CA LYS A 201 -2.99 -29.66 -10.99
C LYS A 201 -4.05 -28.83 -10.25
N ASP A 202 -5.25 -28.76 -10.79
CA ASP A 202 -6.37 -28.09 -10.15
C ASP A 202 -7.04 -29.01 -9.12
N ALA A 203 -7.05 -28.62 -7.84
CA ALA A 203 -7.74 -29.36 -6.80
C ALA A 203 -9.24 -28.99 -6.77
N LEU A 204 -9.57 -27.72 -7.03
CA LEU A 204 -10.94 -27.20 -7.15
C LEU A 204 -11.03 -26.28 -8.37
N ASP A 205 -11.89 -26.61 -9.32
CA ASP A 205 -12.26 -25.70 -10.43
C ASP A 205 -13.72 -25.23 -10.28
N ALA A 206 -13.89 -24.06 -9.71
CA ALA A 206 -15.16 -23.34 -9.60
C ALA A 206 -15.22 -22.10 -10.52
N SER A 207 -14.46 -22.14 -11.65
CA SER A 207 -14.44 -21.04 -12.60
C SER A 207 -15.83 -20.75 -13.16
N GLY A 208 -16.25 -19.49 -13.12
CA GLY A 208 -17.56 -19.06 -13.60
C GLY A 208 -18.75 -19.58 -12.79
N ILE A 209 -18.55 -20.13 -11.61
CA ILE A 209 -19.65 -20.55 -10.73
C ILE A 209 -20.51 -19.35 -10.32
N VAL A 210 -21.82 -19.57 -10.20
CA VAL A 210 -22.76 -18.58 -9.66
C VAL A 210 -23.37 -19.13 -8.38
N VAL A 211 -23.17 -18.44 -7.27
CA VAL A 211 -23.65 -18.83 -5.93
C VAL A 211 -24.54 -17.73 -5.38
N ALA A 212 -25.79 -18.05 -5.09
CA ALA A 212 -26.74 -17.07 -4.53
C ALA A 212 -26.49 -16.78 -3.03
N GLY A 213 -25.91 -17.73 -2.31
CA GLY A 213 -25.47 -17.60 -0.91
C GLY A 213 -23.97 -17.36 -0.77
N ASN A 214 -23.38 -17.97 0.24
CA ASN A 214 -21.97 -17.87 0.60
C ASN A 214 -21.14 -19.03 0.04
N VAL A 215 -19.83 -18.83 0.01
CA VAL A 215 -18.84 -19.89 -0.23
C VAL A 215 -17.98 -20.02 1.03
N PHE A 216 -18.04 -21.19 1.69
CA PHE A 216 -17.30 -21.49 2.91
C PHE A 216 -16.20 -22.53 2.62
N CYS A 217 -14.95 -22.09 2.60
CA CYS A 217 -13.74 -22.92 2.58
C CYS A 217 -12.97 -22.71 3.89
N ASN A 218 -13.68 -22.78 5.02
CA ASN A 218 -13.18 -22.38 6.33
C ASN A 218 -12.79 -23.61 7.20
N ALA A 219 -12.59 -23.38 8.49
CA ALA A 219 -12.20 -24.43 9.43
C ALA A 219 -13.39 -25.17 10.05
N GLU A 220 -14.61 -25.06 9.55
CA GLU A 220 -15.77 -25.79 10.01
C GLU A 220 -15.62 -27.30 9.76
N GLY A 221 -15.72 -28.12 10.77
CA GLY A 221 -15.53 -29.57 10.65
C GLY A 221 -14.07 -30.00 10.48
N GLY A 222 -13.12 -29.10 10.64
CA GLY A 222 -11.70 -29.27 10.46
C GLY A 222 -11.12 -28.22 9.49
N ARG A 223 -9.81 -28.21 9.32
CA ARG A 223 -9.15 -27.24 8.44
C ARG A 223 -9.41 -27.57 6.98
N PHE A 224 -9.96 -26.62 6.20
CA PHE A 224 -9.97 -26.75 4.73
C PHE A 224 -8.53 -26.80 4.21
N THR A 225 -8.21 -27.79 3.39
CA THR A 225 -6.90 -27.95 2.76
C THR A 225 -7.04 -28.25 1.28
N ALA A 226 -6.23 -27.61 0.46
CA ALA A 226 -6.11 -27.93 -0.96
C ALA A 226 -4.62 -28.08 -1.32
N ASP A 227 -4.26 -29.25 -1.82
CA ASP A 227 -2.95 -29.50 -2.43
C ASP A 227 -3.15 -29.51 -3.96
N GLY A 228 -2.93 -28.37 -4.58
CA GLY A 228 -3.28 -28.03 -5.95
C GLY A 228 -4.01 -26.70 -6.02
N ARG A 229 -4.24 -26.18 -7.24
CA ARG A 229 -4.86 -24.86 -7.41
C ARG A 229 -6.35 -24.87 -7.07
N VAL A 230 -6.81 -23.76 -6.50
CA VAL A 230 -8.21 -23.46 -6.25
C VAL A 230 -8.64 -22.33 -7.16
N LEU A 231 -9.56 -22.60 -8.11
CA LEU A 231 -9.96 -21.65 -9.15
C LEU A 231 -11.38 -21.14 -8.92
N PHE A 232 -11.52 -19.80 -8.85
CA PHE A 232 -12.78 -19.04 -8.84
C PHE A 232 -12.78 -17.96 -9.93
N ASP A 233 -12.02 -18.14 -11.02
CA ASP A 233 -11.96 -17.17 -12.11
C ASP A 233 -13.35 -16.85 -12.65
N GLY A 234 -13.69 -15.55 -12.70
CA GLY A 234 -15.01 -15.07 -13.16
C GLY A 234 -16.21 -15.53 -12.33
N ALA A 235 -16.03 -16.09 -11.15
CA ALA A 235 -17.09 -16.52 -10.27
C ALA A 235 -17.94 -15.32 -9.78
N ARG A 236 -19.22 -15.59 -9.47
CA ARG A 236 -20.17 -14.62 -8.90
C ARG A 236 -20.79 -15.18 -7.64
N VAL A 237 -20.60 -14.48 -6.52
CA VAL A 237 -21.09 -14.87 -5.20
C VAL A 237 -21.89 -13.71 -4.61
N ASN A 238 -23.17 -13.92 -4.33
CA ASN A 238 -24.02 -12.86 -3.76
C ASN A 238 -23.79 -12.67 -2.25
N GLY A 239 -23.26 -13.68 -1.56
CA GLY A 239 -22.85 -13.61 -0.16
C GLY A 239 -21.37 -13.40 0.02
N ASN A 240 -20.81 -13.98 1.07
CA ASN A 240 -19.39 -13.93 1.43
C ASN A 240 -18.59 -15.08 0.78
N VAL A 241 -17.28 -14.86 0.67
CA VAL A 241 -16.28 -15.89 0.36
C VAL A 241 -15.32 -16.00 1.54
N GLU A 242 -15.33 -17.13 2.24
CA GLU A 242 -14.61 -17.34 3.49
C GLU A 242 -13.57 -18.47 3.33
N PHE A 243 -12.30 -18.13 3.53
CA PHE A 243 -11.17 -19.06 3.63
C PHE A 243 -10.50 -18.98 5.02
N THR A 244 -11.23 -18.53 6.02
CA THR A 244 -10.75 -18.38 7.39
C THR A 244 -10.10 -19.66 7.89
N GLY A 245 -8.82 -19.60 8.27
CA GLY A 245 -8.04 -20.73 8.73
C GLY A 245 -7.69 -21.80 7.68
N ALA A 246 -8.00 -21.58 6.42
CA ALA A 246 -7.70 -22.55 5.34
C ALA A 246 -6.20 -22.67 5.05
N ARG A 247 -5.80 -23.80 4.45
CA ARG A 247 -4.44 -24.03 3.96
C ARG A 247 -4.43 -24.40 2.48
N LEU A 248 -3.74 -23.61 1.69
CA LEU A 248 -3.56 -23.82 0.25
C LEU A 248 -2.08 -24.10 -0.05
N ASN A 249 -1.80 -25.27 -0.59
CA ASN A 249 -0.46 -25.65 -0.99
C ASN A 249 -0.40 -25.73 -2.52
N SER A 250 0.69 -25.26 -3.11
CA SER A 250 0.99 -25.46 -4.52
C SER A 250 2.30 -26.22 -4.63
N ALA A 251 2.22 -27.49 -4.95
CA ALA A 251 3.40 -28.28 -5.25
C ALA A 251 3.72 -28.25 -6.75
N HIS A 252 3.62 -27.10 -7.39
CA HIS A 252 4.11 -26.94 -8.77
C HIS A 252 5.62 -26.69 -8.75
N ARG A 253 6.38 -27.78 -8.57
CA ARG A 253 7.77 -27.86 -8.99
C ARG A 253 7.80 -28.64 -10.30
N VAL A 254 7.86 -27.95 -11.42
CA VAL A 254 8.30 -28.56 -12.67
C VAL A 254 9.82 -28.53 -12.65
N ASP A 255 10.44 -29.71 -12.50
CA ASP A 255 11.87 -29.98 -12.67
C ASP A 255 12.85 -28.92 -12.11
N ASN A 256 12.89 -28.70 -10.80
CA ASN A 256 13.86 -27.80 -10.13
C ASN A 256 14.06 -26.42 -10.79
N GLN A 257 13.25 -26.05 -11.77
CA GLN A 257 13.24 -24.71 -12.37
C GLN A 257 12.01 -23.96 -11.91
N VAL A 258 12.26 -22.95 -11.10
CA VAL A 258 11.26 -21.93 -10.78
C VAL A 258 11.04 -21.12 -12.06
N LEU A 259 10.03 -21.46 -12.83
CA LEU A 259 9.60 -20.67 -13.98
C LEU A 259 8.96 -19.38 -13.47
N VAL A 260 9.77 -18.35 -13.37
CA VAL A 260 9.31 -16.98 -13.16
C VAL A 260 9.28 -16.33 -14.53
N LEU A 261 8.08 -16.12 -15.04
CA LEU A 261 7.90 -15.50 -16.34
C LEU A 261 8.42 -14.04 -16.35
N PRO A 262 9.06 -13.61 -17.45
CA PRO A 262 9.44 -12.21 -17.60
C PRO A 262 8.16 -11.35 -17.56
N HIS A 263 8.18 -10.26 -16.79
CA HIS A 263 7.11 -9.27 -16.67
C HIS A 263 5.84 -9.68 -15.91
N GLY A 264 5.97 -10.48 -14.85
CA GLY A 264 4.96 -10.50 -13.79
C GLY A 264 3.72 -11.35 -14.02
N SER A 265 3.80 -12.41 -14.82
CA SER A 265 2.79 -13.45 -14.78
C SER A 265 3.15 -14.47 -13.70
N ALA A 266 2.46 -14.40 -12.57
CA ALA A 266 2.62 -15.30 -11.44
C ALA A 266 1.81 -16.61 -11.62
N ASP A 267 1.57 -17.06 -12.86
CA ASP A 267 0.56 -18.07 -13.17
C ASP A 267 0.92 -19.47 -12.69
N GLU A 268 2.21 -19.80 -12.54
CA GLU A 268 2.62 -21.16 -12.23
C GLU A 268 2.70 -21.48 -10.73
N ALA A 269 2.85 -20.48 -9.87
CA ALA A 269 2.89 -20.65 -8.42
C ALA A 269 1.59 -20.26 -7.70
N ALA A 270 0.49 -20.07 -8.43
CA ALA A 270 -0.77 -19.65 -7.82
C ALA A 270 -1.46 -20.80 -7.10
N THR A 271 -1.87 -20.58 -5.86
CA THR A 271 -2.70 -21.50 -5.07
C THR A 271 -4.18 -21.15 -5.12
N LEU A 272 -4.50 -19.85 -5.13
CA LEU A 272 -5.85 -19.32 -5.30
C LEU A 272 -5.89 -18.40 -6.51
N VAL A 273 -6.75 -18.71 -7.48
CA VAL A 273 -6.99 -17.88 -8.66
C VAL A 273 -8.45 -17.43 -8.64
N ALA A 274 -8.66 -16.17 -8.39
CA ALA A 274 -9.98 -15.56 -8.34
C ALA A 274 -10.01 -14.28 -9.20
N ASP A 275 -9.43 -14.38 -10.39
CA ASP A 275 -9.39 -13.30 -11.36
C ASP A 275 -10.81 -12.89 -11.73
N ARG A 276 -11.11 -11.59 -11.70
CA ARG A 276 -12.45 -11.05 -12.05
C ARG A 276 -13.61 -11.63 -11.23
N ILE A 277 -13.35 -12.21 -10.06
CA ILE A 277 -14.41 -12.66 -9.15
C ILE A 277 -15.29 -11.46 -8.74
N ARG A 278 -16.59 -11.69 -8.61
CA ARG A 278 -17.55 -10.71 -8.07
C ARG A 278 -18.18 -11.27 -6.82
N VAL A 279 -17.97 -10.59 -5.71
CA VAL A 279 -18.51 -10.94 -4.40
C VAL A 279 -19.30 -9.73 -3.90
N GLU A 280 -20.61 -9.88 -3.70
CA GLU A 280 -21.43 -8.76 -3.18
C GLU A 280 -21.19 -8.55 -1.67
N GLY A 281 -20.83 -9.60 -0.92
CA GLY A 281 -20.42 -9.56 0.47
C GLY A 281 -18.94 -9.35 0.68
N ASN A 282 -18.39 -10.02 1.69
CA ASN A 282 -17.02 -9.93 2.12
C ASN A 282 -16.14 -11.04 1.53
N VAL A 283 -14.84 -10.76 1.48
CA VAL A 283 -13.81 -11.79 1.23
C VAL A 283 -12.91 -11.89 2.46
N GLU A 284 -12.83 -13.08 3.03
CA GLU A 284 -12.09 -13.37 4.27
C GLU A 284 -11.03 -14.43 4.01
N LEU A 285 -9.76 -14.02 4.04
CA LEU A 285 -8.57 -14.85 3.93
C LEU A 285 -7.75 -14.61 5.21
N ASP A 286 -8.29 -15.00 6.35
CA ASP A 286 -7.84 -14.53 7.65
C ASP A 286 -7.68 -15.64 8.70
N ASP A 287 -7.41 -15.24 9.93
CA ASP A 287 -7.37 -16.07 11.16
C ASP A 287 -6.65 -17.42 10.94
N GLY A 288 -5.41 -17.37 10.44
CA GLY A 288 -4.58 -18.54 10.18
C GLY A 288 -4.69 -19.09 8.76
N PHE A 289 -5.27 -18.34 7.83
CA PHE A 289 -5.16 -18.64 6.39
C PHE A 289 -3.69 -18.74 5.98
N THR A 290 -3.34 -19.78 5.28
CA THR A 290 -1.99 -19.97 4.75
C THR A 290 -2.01 -20.34 3.28
N SER A 291 -1.16 -19.70 2.49
CA SER A 291 -0.97 -19.97 1.07
C SER A 291 0.53 -20.09 0.77
N GLU A 292 0.97 -21.24 0.29
CA GLU A 292 2.37 -21.48 -0.10
C GLU A 292 2.68 -20.99 -1.52
N GLY A 293 1.75 -20.30 -2.16
CA GLY A 293 1.89 -19.67 -3.47
C GLY A 293 1.14 -18.36 -3.57
N THR A 294 1.00 -17.86 -4.79
CA THR A 294 0.34 -16.60 -5.09
C THR A 294 -1.18 -16.69 -4.87
N VAL A 295 -1.75 -15.72 -4.17
CA VAL A 295 -3.19 -15.44 -4.15
C VAL A 295 -3.48 -14.38 -5.23
N ARG A 296 -4.37 -14.70 -6.17
CA ARG A 296 -4.72 -13.85 -7.31
C ARG A 296 -6.15 -13.34 -7.20
N LEU A 297 -6.29 -12.02 -7.22
CA LEU A 297 -7.54 -11.26 -7.19
C LEU A 297 -7.54 -10.12 -8.24
N PRO A 298 -6.85 -10.22 -9.39
CA PRO A 298 -6.83 -9.11 -10.34
C PRO A 298 -8.23 -8.83 -10.87
N ASN A 299 -8.58 -7.53 -10.90
CA ASN A 299 -9.89 -7.04 -11.31
C ASN A 299 -11.06 -7.66 -10.52
N ALA A 300 -10.82 -8.16 -9.31
CA ALA A 300 -11.87 -8.61 -8.40
C ALA A 300 -12.76 -7.44 -7.96
N SER A 301 -14.06 -7.70 -7.78
CA SER A 301 -15.03 -6.72 -7.26
C SER A 301 -15.64 -7.25 -5.97
N ILE A 302 -15.39 -6.56 -4.86
CA ILE A 302 -15.82 -6.94 -3.50
C ILE A 302 -16.75 -5.84 -2.98
N GLY A 303 -18.01 -6.21 -2.71
CA GLY A 303 -19.06 -5.29 -2.24
C GLY A 303 -18.92 -4.91 -0.77
N GLY A 304 -18.35 -5.80 0.05
CA GLY A 304 -18.03 -5.58 1.45
C GLY A 304 -16.55 -5.25 1.67
N TYR A 305 -15.96 -5.86 2.68
CA TYR A 305 -14.54 -5.72 3.02
C TYR A 305 -13.68 -6.90 2.52
N LEU A 306 -12.37 -6.65 2.43
CA LEU A 306 -11.35 -7.69 2.27
C LEU A 306 -10.56 -7.80 3.56
N ARG A 307 -10.60 -8.98 4.22
CA ARG A 307 -9.84 -9.24 5.43
C ARG A 307 -8.71 -10.23 5.17
N LEU A 308 -7.50 -9.85 5.64
CA LEU A 308 -6.25 -10.61 5.49
C LEU A 308 -5.53 -10.74 6.84
N SER A 309 -6.19 -10.40 7.95
CA SER A 309 -5.61 -10.41 9.29
C SER A 309 -5.24 -11.82 9.72
N GLY A 310 -3.99 -12.06 10.12
CA GLY A 310 -3.51 -13.39 10.50
C GLY A 310 -3.16 -14.32 9.34
N ALA A 311 -3.22 -13.81 8.11
CA ALA A 311 -2.82 -14.59 6.94
C ALA A 311 -1.29 -14.65 6.76
N VAL A 312 -0.83 -15.77 6.18
CA VAL A 312 0.55 -15.94 5.69
C VAL A 312 0.48 -16.33 4.22
N ILE A 313 0.99 -15.47 3.34
CA ILE A 313 0.80 -15.62 1.89
C ILE A 313 2.14 -15.52 1.15
N GLY A 314 2.33 -16.39 0.19
CA GLY A 314 3.39 -16.32 -0.81
C GLY A 314 4.33 -17.50 -0.81
N PRO A 315 5.10 -17.67 -1.90
CA PRO A 315 6.02 -18.77 -2.10
C PRO A 315 7.30 -18.56 -1.26
N ARG A 316 7.26 -18.92 0.01
CA ARG A 316 8.33 -18.66 0.97
C ARG A 316 9.69 -19.19 0.51
N GLU A 317 9.75 -20.44 0.08
CA GLU A 317 11.00 -21.06 -0.37
C GLU A 317 11.60 -20.29 -1.55
N ILE A 318 10.76 -19.91 -2.53
CA ILE A 318 11.18 -19.13 -3.71
C ILE A 318 11.66 -17.72 -3.30
N ALA A 319 10.96 -17.06 -2.38
CA ALA A 319 11.31 -15.74 -1.93
C ALA A 319 12.64 -15.74 -1.13
N GLU A 320 12.91 -16.80 -0.37
CA GLU A 320 14.17 -16.98 0.36
C GLU A 320 15.33 -17.33 -0.60
N GLU A 321 15.11 -18.16 -1.62
CA GLU A 321 16.09 -18.53 -2.64
C GLU A 321 16.51 -17.34 -3.52
N LEU A 322 15.54 -16.50 -3.92
CA LEU A 322 15.76 -15.31 -4.74
C LEU A 322 16.25 -14.10 -3.94
N ALA A 323 16.42 -14.20 -2.63
CA ALA A 323 16.90 -13.12 -1.80
C ALA A 323 18.33 -12.72 -2.19
N GLY A 324 18.48 -11.60 -2.89
CA GLY A 324 19.76 -11.08 -3.39
C GLY A 324 20.08 -11.38 -4.85
N ASP A 325 19.24 -12.13 -5.55
CA ASP A 325 19.37 -12.33 -7.00
C ASP A 325 18.92 -11.06 -7.76
N VAL A 326 19.82 -10.54 -8.60
CA VAL A 326 19.59 -9.34 -9.44
C VAL A 326 18.76 -9.68 -10.69
N THR A 327 18.42 -10.95 -10.89
CA THR A 327 17.61 -11.40 -12.03
C THR A 327 16.17 -10.89 -11.88
N ASN A 328 15.50 -10.61 -13.00
CA ASN A 328 14.15 -10.03 -13.04
C ASN A 328 13.02 -10.94 -12.49
N ARG A 329 13.35 -11.91 -11.65
CA ARG A 329 12.41 -12.85 -11.05
C ARG A 329 11.82 -12.25 -9.79
N ILE A 330 10.54 -11.90 -9.81
CA ILE A 330 9.85 -11.29 -8.66
C ILE A 330 8.79 -12.28 -8.17
N PRO A 331 9.00 -12.93 -7.01
CA PRO A 331 7.96 -13.74 -6.40
C PRO A 331 6.78 -12.84 -6.01
N VAL A 332 5.56 -13.27 -6.35
CA VAL A 332 4.34 -12.53 -6.03
C VAL A 332 3.58 -13.29 -4.95
N ALA A 333 3.29 -12.63 -3.83
CA ALA A 333 2.45 -13.18 -2.77
C ALA A 333 0.97 -12.89 -3.04
N LEU A 334 0.61 -11.62 -3.22
CA LEU A 334 -0.74 -11.18 -3.51
C LEU A 334 -0.77 -10.37 -4.81
N HIS A 335 -1.55 -10.81 -5.79
CA HIS A 335 -1.79 -10.09 -7.03
C HIS A 335 -3.23 -9.57 -7.06
N ALA A 336 -3.43 -8.30 -6.80
CA ALA A 336 -4.73 -7.66 -6.75
C ALA A 336 -4.78 -6.36 -7.59
N ASP A 337 -4.09 -6.37 -8.74
CA ASP A 337 -4.10 -5.23 -9.67
C ASP A 337 -5.53 -4.99 -10.20
N GLY A 338 -5.98 -3.74 -10.19
CA GLY A 338 -7.31 -3.36 -10.65
C GLY A 338 -8.48 -3.81 -9.76
N MET A 339 -8.20 -4.38 -8.58
CA MET A 339 -9.23 -4.80 -7.63
C MET A 339 -10.06 -3.61 -7.15
N GLN A 340 -11.34 -3.83 -6.93
CA GLN A 340 -12.28 -2.86 -6.37
C GLN A 340 -12.87 -3.40 -5.06
N VAL A 341 -12.73 -2.65 -3.97
CA VAL A 341 -13.33 -2.96 -2.66
C VAL A 341 -14.19 -1.79 -2.23
N ARG A 342 -15.50 -2.01 -2.00
CA ARG A 342 -16.40 -0.92 -1.55
C ARG A 342 -16.21 -0.59 -0.07
N GLY A 343 -15.90 -1.57 0.75
CA GLY A 343 -15.58 -1.40 2.16
C GLY A 343 -14.10 -1.15 2.40
N ASP A 344 -13.63 -1.63 3.54
CA ASP A 344 -12.24 -1.52 3.99
C ASP A 344 -11.40 -2.72 3.56
N VAL A 345 -10.08 -2.52 3.52
CA VAL A 345 -9.10 -3.61 3.47
C VAL A 345 -8.42 -3.72 4.84
N GLU A 346 -8.52 -4.87 5.48
CA GLU A 346 -7.98 -5.13 6.81
C GLU A 346 -6.91 -6.22 6.77
N ALA A 347 -5.67 -5.85 7.09
CA ALA A 347 -4.53 -6.78 7.16
C ALA A 347 -3.77 -6.65 8.49
N ARG A 348 -4.24 -5.81 9.40
CA ARG A 348 -3.66 -5.54 10.72
C ARG A 348 -3.92 -6.68 11.70
N SER A 349 -3.20 -6.71 12.82
CA SER A 349 -3.59 -7.53 13.98
C SER A 349 -5.00 -7.15 14.44
N ALA A 350 -5.86 -8.14 14.58
CA ALA A 350 -7.25 -7.97 15.00
C ALA A 350 -7.59 -8.92 16.14
N VAL A 351 -8.67 -8.66 16.87
CA VAL A 351 -9.22 -9.58 17.85
C VAL A 351 -10.47 -10.18 17.22
N ASN A 352 -10.50 -11.50 17.06
CA ASN A 352 -11.65 -12.18 16.48
C ASN A 352 -12.83 -12.29 17.48
N GLY A 353 -13.97 -12.76 17.02
CA GLY A 353 -15.18 -12.91 17.83
C GLY A 353 -15.04 -13.82 19.06
N ALA A 354 -14.01 -14.68 19.09
CA ALA A 354 -13.66 -15.53 20.22
C ALA A 354 -12.67 -14.86 21.21
N GLY A 355 -12.31 -13.59 21.01
CA GLY A 355 -11.36 -12.86 21.85
C GLY A 355 -9.89 -13.21 21.57
N ILE A 356 -9.60 -14.01 20.58
CA ILE A 356 -8.23 -14.38 20.18
C ILE A 356 -7.67 -13.30 19.27
N ARG A 357 -6.47 -12.81 19.61
CA ARG A 357 -5.76 -11.83 18.77
C ARG A 357 -5.06 -12.55 17.61
N SER A 358 -5.50 -12.29 16.39
CA SER A 358 -4.76 -12.66 15.18
C SER A 358 -3.54 -11.78 14.98
N GLN A 359 -2.51 -12.31 14.35
CA GLN A 359 -1.36 -11.52 13.92
C GLN A 359 -1.75 -10.62 12.73
N ALA A 360 -0.91 -9.66 12.38
CA ALA A 360 -1.04 -8.97 11.11
C ALA A 360 -0.63 -9.89 9.94
N LEU A 361 -1.01 -9.52 8.73
CA LEU A 361 -0.61 -10.20 7.50
C LEU A 361 0.92 -10.35 7.40
N HIS A 362 1.37 -11.51 6.99
CA HIS A 362 2.75 -11.79 6.65
C HIS A 362 2.85 -12.28 5.20
N THR A 363 3.73 -11.67 4.40
CA THR A 363 3.89 -12.07 2.99
C THR A 363 5.34 -12.39 2.64
N TYR A 364 5.50 -13.36 1.75
CA TYR A 364 6.76 -13.71 1.11
C TYR A 364 6.66 -13.41 -0.39
N GLY A 365 7.27 -12.27 -0.81
CA GLY A 365 7.16 -11.76 -2.18
C GLY A 365 6.35 -10.46 -2.26
N GLN A 366 6.09 -10.06 -3.50
CA GLN A 366 5.44 -8.78 -3.81
C GLN A 366 3.94 -8.81 -3.53
N VAL A 367 3.43 -7.77 -2.91
CA VAL A 367 2.00 -7.42 -2.85
C VAL A 367 1.73 -6.38 -3.93
N ARG A 368 0.87 -6.71 -4.89
CA ARG A 368 0.49 -5.88 -6.04
C ARG A 368 -0.92 -5.34 -5.89
N LEU A 369 -1.04 -4.02 -5.94
CA LEU A 369 -2.31 -3.27 -5.83
C LEU A 369 -2.39 -2.17 -6.89
N SER A 370 -1.72 -2.33 -8.04
CA SER A 370 -1.71 -1.31 -9.08
C SER A 370 -3.11 -1.07 -9.63
N ASN A 371 -3.49 0.21 -9.76
CA ASN A 371 -4.83 0.63 -10.18
C ASN A 371 -5.97 0.06 -9.32
N ALA A 372 -5.69 -0.47 -8.13
CA ALA A 372 -6.74 -0.91 -7.23
C ALA A 372 -7.49 0.29 -6.64
N THR A 373 -8.79 0.11 -6.35
CA THR A 373 -9.66 1.11 -5.75
C THR A 373 -10.28 0.57 -4.47
N ILE A 374 -10.01 1.21 -3.34
CA ILE A 374 -10.57 0.91 -2.03
C ILE A 374 -11.37 2.14 -1.61
N HIS A 375 -12.70 2.03 -1.57
CA HIS A 375 -13.55 3.18 -1.24
C HIS A 375 -13.47 3.57 0.24
N GLY A 376 -13.26 2.59 1.11
CA GLY A 376 -13.01 2.78 2.53
C GLY A 376 -11.55 3.08 2.85
N SER A 377 -11.09 2.61 4.00
CA SER A 377 -9.70 2.69 4.46
C SER A 377 -8.95 1.37 4.20
N ALA A 378 -7.63 1.47 4.10
CA ALA A 378 -6.76 0.29 4.05
C ALA A 378 -5.87 0.25 5.30
N SER A 379 -6.03 -0.78 6.13
CA SER A 379 -5.27 -0.95 7.36
C SER A 379 -4.28 -2.10 7.23
N MET A 380 -3.01 -1.74 7.06
CA MET A 380 -1.87 -2.67 6.98
C MET A 380 -0.89 -2.43 8.15
N SER A 381 -1.40 -2.01 9.31
CA SER A 381 -0.57 -1.73 10.48
C SER A 381 0.03 -3.02 11.06
N GLY A 382 1.35 -3.00 11.34
CA GLY A 382 2.11 -4.14 11.84
C GLY A 382 2.33 -5.27 10.83
N VAL A 383 1.96 -5.07 9.57
CA VAL A 383 2.17 -6.05 8.48
C VAL A 383 3.66 -6.29 8.24
N SER A 384 4.01 -7.53 7.91
CA SER A 384 5.37 -7.92 7.54
C SER A 384 5.43 -8.33 6.08
N LEU A 385 6.14 -7.56 5.26
CA LEU A 385 6.38 -7.82 3.85
C LEU A 385 7.82 -8.25 3.63
N HIS A 386 8.04 -9.48 3.18
CA HIS A 386 9.36 -10.06 2.99
C HIS A 386 9.66 -10.27 1.51
N GLY A 387 10.61 -9.50 0.98
CA GLY A 387 11.10 -9.58 -0.39
C GLY A 387 12.33 -8.67 -0.57
N PRO A 388 13.50 -9.09 -0.02
CA PRO A 388 14.73 -8.30 -0.12
C PRO A 388 15.07 -8.00 -1.58
N GLY A 389 15.40 -6.76 -1.88
CA GLY A 389 15.82 -6.36 -3.23
C GLY A 389 14.71 -6.18 -4.26
N ILE A 390 13.43 -6.31 -3.88
CA ILE A 390 12.28 -6.05 -4.76
C ILE A 390 11.38 -4.93 -4.23
N ASP A 391 10.41 -4.50 -5.04
CA ASP A 391 9.31 -3.65 -4.59
C ASP A 391 8.28 -4.56 -3.90
N VAL A 392 8.34 -4.68 -2.54
CA VAL A 392 7.46 -5.59 -1.77
C VAL A 392 6.01 -5.13 -1.71
N LEU A 393 5.77 -3.82 -1.77
CA LEU A 393 4.46 -3.24 -2.01
C LEU A 393 4.51 -2.46 -3.31
N PHE A 394 3.78 -2.92 -4.30
CA PHE A 394 3.69 -2.31 -5.62
C PHE A 394 2.26 -1.82 -5.86
N ALA A 395 2.02 -0.54 -5.57
CA ALA A 395 0.69 0.05 -5.54
C ALA A 395 0.61 1.38 -6.32
N ASP A 396 1.11 1.34 -7.56
CA ASP A 396 1.03 2.49 -8.47
C ASP A 396 -0.43 2.78 -8.82
N ARG A 397 -0.81 4.05 -8.79
CA ARG A 397 -2.17 4.53 -9.05
C ARG A 397 -3.24 3.90 -8.15
N LEU A 398 -2.83 3.45 -6.95
CA LEU A 398 -3.77 3.00 -5.92
C LEU A 398 -4.68 4.16 -5.51
N GLN A 399 -5.97 3.89 -5.39
CA GLN A 399 -6.98 4.83 -4.90
C GLN A 399 -7.53 4.33 -3.57
N VAL A 400 -7.43 5.14 -2.50
CA VAL A 400 -8.00 4.86 -1.18
C VAL A 400 -8.87 6.04 -0.78
N GLY A 401 -10.17 5.84 -0.62
CA GLY A 401 -11.09 6.92 -0.26
C GLY A 401 -10.88 7.45 1.16
N GLY A 402 -10.50 6.56 2.08
CA GLY A 402 -10.18 6.86 3.48
C GLY A 402 -8.69 7.04 3.75
N THR A 403 -8.24 6.46 4.83
CA THR A 403 -6.84 6.47 5.30
C THR A 403 -6.11 5.19 4.90
N LEU A 404 -4.85 5.34 4.46
CA LEU A 404 -3.92 4.23 4.30
C LEU A 404 -3.02 4.15 5.54
N PHE A 405 -3.28 3.17 6.40
CA PHE A 405 -2.49 2.90 7.60
C PHE A 405 -1.39 1.89 7.30
N LEU A 406 -0.14 2.33 7.35
CA LEU A 406 1.08 1.53 7.24
C LEU A 406 1.92 1.67 8.52
N ARG A 407 1.27 1.87 9.69
CA ARG A 407 1.95 2.01 10.99
C ARG A 407 2.69 0.74 11.32
N GLU A 408 3.93 0.90 11.83
CA GLU A 408 4.74 -0.26 12.26
C GLU A 408 4.91 -1.33 11.17
N LEU A 409 4.73 -0.94 9.88
CA LEU A 409 4.96 -1.82 8.74
C LEU A 409 6.43 -2.26 8.71
N LYS A 410 6.69 -3.56 8.62
CA LYS A 410 8.02 -4.12 8.45
C LYS A 410 8.21 -4.58 7.01
N ALA A 411 8.80 -3.73 6.19
CA ALA A 411 9.04 -4.01 4.78
C ALA A 411 10.54 -4.30 4.54
N LYS A 412 10.85 -5.55 4.22
CA LYS A 412 12.16 -5.93 3.68
C LYS A 412 12.10 -5.85 2.16
N GLY A 413 12.30 -4.66 1.61
CA GLY A 413 12.14 -4.29 0.20
C GLY A 413 11.62 -2.86 0.08
N SER A 414 11.35 -2.40 -1.14
CA SER A 414 10.82 -1.06 -1.40
C SER A 414 9.29 -1.02 -1.37
N VAL A 415 8.74 0.09 -0.89
CA VAL A 415 7.31 0.44 -0.95
C VAL A 415 7.11 1.46 -2.07
N ARG A 416 6.23 1.16 -3.01
CA ARG A 416 5.97 1.98 -4.18
C ARG A 416 4.50 2.38 -4.29
N LEU A 417 4.27 3.70 -4.31
CA LEU A 417 2.94 4.36 -4.30
C LEU A 417 2.88 5.48 -5.35
N GLN A 418 3.46 5.26 -6.54
CA GLN A 418 3.52 6.31 -7.57
C GLN A 418 2.14 6.64 -8.09
N ASN A 419 1.83 7.94 -8.19
CA ASN A 419 0.53 8.46 -8.62
C ASN A 419 -0.65 7.91 -7.80
N ALA A 420 -0.43 7.46 -6.56
CA ALA A 420 -1.50 7.03 -5.69
C ALA A 420 -2.31 8.22 -5.20
N ASN A 421 -3.61 7.99 -4.94
CA ASN A 421 -4.52 8.99 -4.41
C ASN A 421 -5.12 8.49 -3.10
N ILE A 422 -4.80 9.17 -1.99
CA ILE A 422 -5.27 8.85 -0.64
C ILE A 422 -6.18 9.97 -0.17
N GLY A 423 -7.46 9.72 -0.05
CA GLY A 423 -8.47 10.73 0.27
C GLY A 423 -8.31 11.37 1.66
N SER A 424 -7.68 10.68 2.61
CA SER A 424 -7.42 11.22 3.94
C SER A 424 -5.92 11.22 4.27
N THR A 425 -5.44 10.33 5.09
CA THR A 425 -4.08 10.31 5.65
C THR A 425 -3.29 9.10 5.14
N LEU A 426 -2.00 9.30 4.86
CA LEU A 426 -1.03 8.22 4.72
C LEU A 426 -0.17 8.18 5.99
N ASP A 427 -0.31 7.12 6.78
CA ASP A 427 0.36 6.98 8.07
C ASP A 427 1.38 5.84 8.06
N LEU A 428 2.65 6.21 8.07
CA LEU A 428 3.83 5.34 8.13
C LEU A 428 4.55 5.43 9.50
N SER A 429 3.87 5.92 10.54
CA SER A 429 4.49 6.07 11.87
C SER A 429 5.06 4.75 12.37
N GLY A 430 6.34 4.74 12.77
CA GLY A 430 7.04 3.55 13.24
C GLY A 430 7.33 2.49 12.18
N ALA A 431 7.10 2.77 10.89
CA ALA A 431 7.38 1.78 9.84
C ALA A 431 8.90 1.64 9.58
N GLU A 432 9.32 0.41 9.30
CA GLU A 432 10.70 0.03 9.02
C GLU A 432 10.82 -0.46 7.57
N LEU A 433 11.42 0.36 6.69
CA LEU A 433 11.63 0.06 5.28
C LEU A 433 13.11 -0.24 5.03
N THR A 434 13.45 -1.53 4.99
CA THR A 434 14.83 -2.03 4.91
C THR A 434 15.07 -2.82 3.62
N LEU A 435 16.33 -3.12 3.31
CA LEU A 435 16.75 -3.94 2.15
C LEU A 435 16.09 -3.52 0.83
N PRO A 436 16.13 -2.23 0.46
CA PRO A 436 15.52 -1.75 -0.78
C PRO A 436 16.21 -2.34 -2.01
N ARG A 437 15.53 -2.27 -3.15
CA ARG A 437 16.10 -2.66 -4.44
C ARG A 437 17.36 -1.87 -4.77
N LEU A 438 18.36 -2.53 -5.36
CA LEU A 438 19.58 -1.90 -5.84
C LEU A 438 19.44 -1.46 -7.31
N ARG A 439 20.17 -0.41 -7.68
CA ARG A 439 20.41 -0.04 -9.09
C ARG A 439 21.61 -0.82 -9.62
N GLY A 440 21.76 -0.87 -10.96
CA GLY A 440 22.89 -1.55 -11.58
C GLY A 440 24.28 -1.01 -11.19
N ASN A 441 24.37 0.21 -10.65
CA ASN A 441 25.59 0.80 -10.10
C ASN A 441 25.82 0.50 -8.60
N GLY A 442 25.04 -0.39 -8.00
CA GLY A 442 25.11 -0.76 -6.58
C GLY A 442 24.46 0.23 -5.61
N THR A 443 23.98 1.40 -6.07
CA THR A 443 23.28 2.34 -5.19
C THR A 443 21.85 1.89 -4.90
N GLN A 444 21.33 2.26 -3.73
CA GLN A 444 19.98 1.89 -3.31
C GLN A 444 18.91 2.68 -4.07
N LYS A 445 17.81 2.03 -4.45
CA LYS A 445 16.59 2.71 -4.83
C LYS A 445 15.89 3.24 -3.57
N PRO A 446 14.95 4.21 -3.71
CA PRO A 446 14.18 4.66 -2.54
C PRO A 446 13.48 3.50 -1.85
N SER A 447 13.53 3.47 -0.50
CA SER A 447 12.69 2.56 0.29
C SER A 447 11.22 2.91 0.19
N LEU A 448 10.89 4.21 0.11
CA LEU A 448 9.54 4.71 -0.21
C LEU A 448 9.58 5.53 -1.50
N ASP A 449 8.90 5.08 -2.54
CA ASP A 449 8.72 5.83 -3.79
C ASP A 449 7.25 6.22 -3.99
N ALA A 450 6.91 7.43 -3.60
CA ALA A 450 5.59 8.03 -3.66
C ALA A 450 5.58 9.28 -4.57
N ARG A 451 6.16 9.17 -5.76
CA ARG A 451 6.16 10.26 -6.76
C ARG A 451 4.74 10.60 -7.21
N ALA A 452 4.46 11.91 -7.32
CA ALA A 452 3.17 12.44 -7.76
C ALA A 452 1.98 11.84 -6.96
N ILE A 453 2.19 11.56 -5.69
CA ILE A 453 1.14 11.11 -4.78
C ILE A 453 0.25 12.29 -4.39
N THR A 454 -1.05 12.05 -4.27
CA THR A 454 -2.01 13.02 -3.71
C THR A 454 -2.55 12.49 -2.38
N ILE A 455 -2.47 13.30 -1.33
CA ILE A 455 -2.93 12.97 0.02
C ILE A 455 -3.84 14.09 0.51
N GLY A 456 -5.10 13.78 0.79
CA GLY A 456 -6.09 14.80 1.15
C GLY A 456 -5.84 15.49 2.49
N LYS A 457 -5.17 14.82 3.45
CA LYS A 457 -4.83 15.38 4.76
C LYS A 457 -3.35 15.28 5.06
N ASP A 458 -2.91 14.24 5.76
CA ASP A 458 -1.59 14.17 6.38
C ASP A 458 -0.73 13.05 5.82
N LEU A 459 0.56 13.31 5.66
CA LEU A 459 1.63 12.33 5.48
C LEU A 459 2.41 12.23 6.79
N LEU A 460 2.35 11.07 7.45
CA LEU A 460 2.99 10.86 8.74
C LEU A 460 4.14 9.83 8.61
N CYS A 461 5.37 10.32 8.64
CA CYS A 461 6.62 9.53 8.67
C CYS A 461 7.37 9.88 9.96
N SER A 462 6.90 9.39 11.10
CA SER A 462 7.37 9.80 12.44
C SER A 462 7.49 8.60 13.39
N ARG A 463 7.81 8.85 14.66
CA ARG A 463 7.87 7.83 15.72
C ARG A 463 8.84 6.68 15.37
N GLY A 464 10.05 7.02 14.97
CA GLY A 464 11.06 6.03 14.61
C GLY A 464 10.91 5.49 13.17
N PHE A 465 10.13 6.15 12.30
CA PHE A 465 10.08 5.80 10.88
C PHE A 465 11.47 5.65 10.29
N THR A 466 11.74 4.52 9.65
CA THR A 466 13.06 4.20 9.07
C THR A 466 12.94 3.89 7.59
N ALA A 467 13.72 4.57 6.75
CA ALA A 467 13.80 4.35 5.30
C ALA A 467 15.26 4.29 4.84
N VAL A 468 15.84 3.08 4.79
CA VAL A 468 17.26 2.83 4.51
C VAL A 468 17.70 3.34 3.14
N GLY A 469 16.89 3.18 2.09
CA GLY A 469 17.14 3.72 0.74
C GLY A 469 16.62 5.15 0.55
N GLY A 470 16.12 5.80 1.61
CA GLY A 470 15.53 7.11 1.57
C GLY A 470 14.09 7.14 1.06
N VAL A 471 13.53 8.36 0.99
CA VAL A 471 12.14 8.66 0.62
C VAL A 471 12.10 9.53 -0.62
N ARG A 472 11.20 9.24 -1.56
CA ARG A 472 10.94 10.02 -2.75
C ARG A 472 9.45 10.38 -2.85
N ILE A 473 9.13 11.68 -2.69
CA ILE A 473 7.75 12.23 -2.76
C ILE A 473 7.68 13.43 -3.72
N ARG A 474 8.56 13.44 -4.73
CA ARG A 474 8.64 14.55 -5.68
C ARG A 474 7.33 14.76 -6.44
N LEU A 475 6.97 16.04 -6.69
CA LEU A 475 5.74 16.44 -7.39
C LEU A 475 4.46 15.90 -6.72
N GLY A 476 4.49 15.68 -5.42
CA GLY A 476 3.33 15.24 -4.65
C GLY A 476 2.51 16.42 -4.13
N GLU A 477 1.29 16.14 -3.69
CA GLU A 477 0.41 17.10 -3.03
C GLU A 477 -0.08 16.52 -1.69
N VAL A 478 0.09 17.29 -0.60
CA VAL A 478 -0.39 16.93 0.74
C VAL A 478 -1.25 18.07 1.30
N GLY A 479 -2.53 17.80 1.51
CA GLY A 479 -3.51 18.83 1.81
C GLY A 479 -3.26 19.58 3.13
N LYS A 480 -2.70 18.89 4.15
CA LYS A 480 -2.43 19.52 5.46
C LYS A 480 -0.96 19.43 5.85
N MET A 481 -0.51 18.32 6.39
CA MET A 481 0.81 18.20 7.00
C MET A 481 1.60 17.03 6.41
N ALA A 482 2.87 17.29 6.09
CA ALA A 482 3.85 16.24 5.85
C ALA A 482 4.92 16.32 6.96
N THR A 483 5.06 15.26 7.76
CA THR A 483 6.02 15.21 8.85
C THR A 483 7.01 14.05 8.69
N PHE A 484 8.29 14.38 8.92
CA PHE A 484 9.40 13.43 9.01
C PHE A 484 10.15 13.61 10.35
N SER A 485 9.43 14.06 11.37
CA SER A 485 10.01 14.23 12.71
C SER A 485 10.31 12.87 13.34
N ASP A 486 11.44 12.77 14.05
CA ASP A 486 11.88 11.52 14.68
C ASP A 486 11.91 10.35 13.67
N SER A 487 12.62 10.57 12.56
CA SER A 487 12.77 9.60 11.48
C SER A 487 14.25 9.34 11.13
N HIS A 488 14.54 8.12 10.66
CA HIS A 488 15.86 7.70 10.18
C HIS A 488 15.82 7.60 8.66
N LEU A 489 16.41 8.57 7.98
CA LEU A 489 16.35 8.70 6.53
C LEU A 489 17.71 8.40 5.90
N GLY A 490 17.73 7.45 4.97
CA GLY A 490 18.89 7.08 4.19
C GLY A 490 19.86 6.13 4.92
N SER A 491 20.92 5.77 4.22
CA SER A 491 22.06 5.00 4.70
C SER A 491 23.30 5.43 3.93
N THR A 492 24.47 4.93 4.28
CA THR A 492 25.73 5.22 3.56
C THR A 492 25.71 4.80 2.08
N ALA A 493 24.81 3.88 1.70
CA ALA A 493 24.61 3.44 0.32
C ALA A 493 23.48 4.21 -0.41
N ALA A 494 22.80 5.14 0.26
CA ALA A 494 21.73 5.94 -0.31
C ALA A 494 22.27 7.29 -0.82
N ASP A 495 22.09 7.58 -2.11
CA ASP A 495 22.47 8.90 -2.68
C ASP A 495 21.59 10.03 -2.11
N ILE A 496 20.30 9.74 -1.89
CA ILE A 496 19.28 10.71 -1.48
C ILE A 496 18.51 10.14 -0.30
N ALA A 497 18.54 10.86 0.83
CA ALA A 497 17.76 10.53 2.02
C ALA A 497 16.29 10.96 1.90
N LEU A 498 16.04 12.16 1.35
CA LEU A 498 14.70 12.66 1.08
C LEU A 498 14.67 13.45 -0.23
N ASN A 499 13.78 13.11 -1.14
CA ASN A 499 13.50 13.89 -2.33
C ASN A 499 12.05 14.39 -2.32
N ALA A 500 11.88 15.65 -1.92
CA ALA A 500 10.61 16.39 -1.89
C ALA A 500 10.54 17.48 -2.97
N TYR A 501 11.27 17.30 -4.09
CA TYR A 501 11.27 18.26 -5.21
C TYR A 501 9.86 18.55 -5.69
N GLY A 502 9.46 19.82 -5.70
CA GLY A 502 8.16 20.27 -6.19
C GLY A 502 6.95 19.74 -5.38
N LEU A 503 7.16 19.31 -4.13
CA LEU A 503 6.07 18.94 -3.23
C LEU A 503 5.28 20.20 -2.83
N THR A 504 3.96 20.11 -2.85
CA THR A 504 3.06 21.14 -2.31
C THR A 504 2.42 20.62 -1.02
N VAL A 505 2.51 21.41 0.05
CA VAL A 505 1.97 21.03 1.36
C VAL A 505 1.61 22.28 2.19
N HIS A 506 0.60 22.20 3.05
CA HIS A 506 0.29 23.32 3.93
C HIS A 506 1.33 23.45 5.07
N GLN A 507 1.64 22.37 5.77
CA GLN A 507 2.65 22.35 6.82
C GLN A 507 3.70 21.25 6.55
N PHE A 508 4.97 21.63 6.43
CA PHE A 508 6.10 20.72 6.28
C PHE A 508 6.93 20.67 7.55
N ARG A 509 6.99 19.49 8.19
CA ARG A 509 7.75 19.28 9.43
C ARG A 509 8.89 18.31 9.18
N LEU A 510 10.11 18.81 9.33
CA LEU A 510 11.34 18.03 9.22
C LEU A 510 12.22 18.30 10.46
N HIS A 511 11.65 18.07 11.63
CA HIS A 511 12.34 18.24 12.90
C HIS A 511 13.14 16.96 13.20
N ILE A 512 14.43 16.99 12.85
CA ILE A 512 15.39 15.91 13.13
C ILE A 512 16.32 16.39 14.24
N PRO A 513 16.40 15.67 15.37
CA PRO A 513 17.27 16.03 16.48
C PRO A 513 18.76 16.06 16.10
N ALA A 514 19.55 16.80 16.84
CA ALA A 514 21.02 16.75 16.70
C ALA A 514 21.54 15.33 16.97
N GLY A 515 22.47 14.85 16.13
CA GLY A 515 23.02 13.49 16.24
C GLY A 515 22.27 12.41 15.47
N GLN A 516 21.10 12.72 14.89
CA GLN A 516 20.33 11.81 14.03
C GLN A 516 20.30 12.31 12.57
N GLN A 517 21.48 12.69 12.05
CA GLN A 517 21.56 13.28 10.71
C GLN A 517 21.08 12.30 9.63
N PRO A 518 20.32 12.79 8.63
CA PRO A 518 19.99 12.02 7.43
C PRO A 518 21.25 11.58 6.68
N LYS A 519 21.30 10.31 6.32
CA LYS A 519 22.42 9.74 5.57
C LYS A 519 22.12 9.81 4.08
N GLY A 520 22.57 10.87 3.43
CA GLY A 520 22.35 11.17 2.01
C GLY A 520 21.83 12.59 1.82
N LYS A 521 21.62 12.96 0.55
CA LYS A 521 21.16 14.31 0.16
C LYS A 521 19.68 14.52 0.49
N ILE A 522 19.34 15.71 0.99
CA ILE A 522 17.96 16.18 1.14
C ILE A 522 17.66 17.18 0.01
N VAL A 523 16.60 16.94 -0.75
CA VAL A 523 16.19 17.80 -1.87
C VAL A 523 14.83 18.41 -1.54
N LEU A 524 14.83 19.72 -1.26
CA LEU A 524 13.63 20.54 -0.99
C LEU A 524 13.40 21.55 -2.12
N SER A 525 14.14 21.47 -3.22
CA SER A 525 14.03 22.40 -4.34
C SER A 525 12.60 22.44 -4.88
N ARG A 526 12.08 23.66 -5.12
CA ARG A 526 10.70 23.92 -5.57
C ARG A 526 9.59 23.39 -4.65
N LEU A 527 9.92 23.04 -3.41
CA LEU A 527 8.90 22.71 -2.42
C LEU A 527 8.14 23.98 -2.06
N LYS A 528 6.80 23.89 -1.96
CA LYS A 528 5.91 24.96 -1.54
C LYS A 528 5.18 24.58 -0.25
N ALA A 529 5.38 25.37 0.79
CA ALA A 529 4.73 25.19 2.10
C ALA A 529 4.19 26.51 2.63
N VAL A 530 3.12 26.50 3.42
CA VAL A 530 2.69 27.70 4.17
C VAL A 530 3.56 27.84 5.42
N SER A 531 3.79 26.74 6.14
CA SER A 531 4.70 26.75 7.28
C SER A 531 5.69 25.58 7.24
N VAL A 532 6.90 25.86 7.73
CA VAL A 532 8.00 24.88 7.81
C VAL A 532 8.49 24.79 9.25
N THR A 533 8.70 23.57 9.73
CA THR A 533 9.40 23.31 10.99
C THR A 533 10.72 22.62 10.68
N ASP A 534 11.84 23.26 11.02
CA ASP A 534 13.17 22.72 10.83
C ASP A 534 13.79 22.24 12.17
N GLY A 535 14.91 21.51 12.08
CA GLY A 535 15.67 21.04 13.21
C GLY A 535 17.15 20.93 12.89
N PRO A 536 18.06 20.90 13.91
CA PRO A 536 19.49 20.92 13.69
C PRO A 536 20.00 19.75 12.85
N GLY A 537 19.44 18.56 13.01
CA GLY A 537 19.88 17.37 12.26
C GLY A 537 19.60 17.45 10.76
N LEU A 538 18.60 18.24 10.32
CA LEU A 538 18.33 18.45 8.90
C LEU A 538 19.51 19.09 8.17
N TRP A 539 20.05 20.18 8.75
CA TRP A 539 21.08 20.99 8.11
C TRP A 539 22.46 20.33 8.14
N ASP A 540 22.60 19.28 8.96
CA ASP A 540 23.78 18.45 9.05
C ASP A 540 23.71 17.16 8.22
N ALA A 541 22.73 17.04 7.32
CA ALA A 541 22.61 15.90 6.40
C ALA A 541 23.93 15.62 5.66
N GLU A 542 24.37 14.35 5.63
CA GLU A 542 25.69 13.97 5.09
C GLU A 542 25.84 14.34 3.61
N GLY A 543 24.79 14.23 2.80
CA GLY A 543 24.77 14.60 1.38
C GLY A 543 24.43 16.07 1.12
N GLY A 544 24.28 16.90 2.16
CA GLY A 544 23.83 18.27 2.06
C GLY A 544 22.32 18.43 1.79
N VAL A 545 21.88 19.69 1.73
CA VAL A 545 20.47 20.05 1.49
C VAL A 545 20.37 20.96 0.28
N ALA A 546 19.52 20.65 -0.69
CA ALA A 546 19.21 21.52 -1.84
C ALA A 546 17.90 22.27 -1.59
N VAL A 547 17.95 23.63 -1.67
CA VAL A 547 16.83 24.52 -1.32
C VAL A 547 16.50 25.52 -2.46
N ASP A 548 16.86 25.21 -3.71
CA ASP A 548 16.59 26.09 -4.83
C ASP A 548 15.09 26.29 -5.01
N ASP A 549 14.62 27.54 -5.12
CA ASP A 549 13.20 27.89 -5.27
C ASP A 549 12.30 27.30 -4.16
N PHE A 550 12.82 27.09 -2.94
CA PHE A 550 12.05 26.63 -1.80
C PHE A 550 11.21 27.77 -1.25
N GLU A 551 9.87 27.66 -1.36
CA GLU A 551 8.90 28.71 -0.99
C GLU A 551 8.21 28.33 0.34
N PHE A 552 8.20 29.27 1.31
CA PHE A 552 7.43 29.11 2.56
C PHE A 552 7.05 30.49 3.11
N ALA A 553 5.86 30.59 3.74
CA ALA A 553 5.35 31.84 4.30
C ALA A 553 5.72 32.02 5.79
N GLY A 554 5.96 30.92 6.53
CA GLY A 554 6.31 30.98 7.95
C GLY A 554 7.30 29.88 8.35
N ILE A 555 8.13 30.16 9.35
CA ILE A 555 8.94 29.16 10.04
C ILE A 555 8.38 29.05 11.47
N THR A 556 7.82 27.86 11.77
CA THR A 556 7.51 27.48 13.15
C THR A 556 8.73 26.75 13.70
N ALA A 557 9.67 27.53 14.25
CA ALA A 557 10.86 26.96 14.81
C ALA A 557 10.62 26.44 16.22
N ASP A 558 11.44 25.49 16.63
CA ASP A 558 11.86 25.40 18.02
C ASP A 558 12.37 26.81 18.41
N PRO A 559 11.75 27.50 19.41
CA PRO A 559 12.02 28.92 19.69
C PRO A 559 13.50 29.27 19.94
N ASP A 560 14.32 28.27 20.18
CA ASP A 560 15.72 28.43 20.58
C ASP A 560 16.75 28.40 19.44
N VAL A 561 16.37 28.34 18.16
CA VAL A 561 17.34 28.40 17.06
C VAL A 561 17.68 29.85 16.67
N PRO A 562 18.87 30.37 17.06
CA PRO A 562 19.27 31.73 16.74
C PRO A 562 19.40 31.93 15.21
N VAL A 563 19.04 33.13 14.73
CA VAL A 563 19.17 33.50 13.32
C VAL A 563 20.61 33.28 12.78
N GLN A 564 21.62 33.48 13.62
CA GLN A 564 23.02 33.24 13.26
C GLN A 564 23.28 31.77 12.94
N THR A 565 22.65 30.84 13.63
CA THR A 565 22.75 29.40 13.38
C THR A 565 22.11 29.08 12.02
N ARG A 566 20.94 29.62 11.72
CA ARG A 566 20.28 29.45 10.42
C ARG A 566 21.11 30.02 9.26
N LEU A 567 21.73 31.18 9.46
CA LEU A 567 22.63 31.78 8.47
C LEU A 567 23.87 30.90 8.22
N LYS A 568 24.43 30.27 9.28
CA LYS A 568 25.51 29.28 9.13
C LYS A 568 25.06 28.03 8.34
N TRP A 569 23.85 27.55 8.59
CA TRP A 569 23.30 26.44 7.83
C TRP A 569 23.10 26.77 6.35
N LEU A 570 22.51 27.95 6.04
CA LEU A 570 22.42 28.41 4.66
C LEU A 570 23.77 28.49 3.97
N LEU A 571 24.80 28.96 4.68
CA LEU A 571 26.17 29.04 4.19
C LEU A 571 26.74 27.65 3.87
N LYS A 572 26.48 26.68 4.72
CA LYS A 572 26.92 25.28 4.54
C LYS A 572 26.24 24.63 3.36
N VAL A 573 24.96 24.88 3.18
CA VAL A 573 24.10 24.27 2.16
C VAL A 573 24.32 24.89 0.77
N GLN A 574 24.57 26.20 0.72
CA GLN A 574 24.86 26.96 -0.49
C GLN A 574 26.19 27.70 -0.37
N PRO A 575 27.32 27.02 -0.66
CA PRO A 575 28.63 27.65 -0.67
C PRO A 575 28.69 28.79 -1.70
N ASP A 576 28.10 28.59 -2.89
CA ASP A 576 27.96 29.63 -3.90
C ASP A 576 26.78 30.56 -3.56
N PHE A 577 26.95 31.85 -3.79
CA PHE A 577 25.94 32.83 -3.39
C PHE A 577 24.70 32.77 -4.29
N ALA A 578 23.56 32.41 -3.72
CA ALA A 578 22.26 32.61 -4.32
C ALA A 578 21.39 33.54 -3.43
N PRO A 579 20.83 34.61 -3.97
CA PRO A 579 20.04 35.58 -3.17
C PRO A 579 18.72 35.04 -2.64
N GLY A 580 18.07 34.12 -3.40
CA GLY A 580 16.72 33.61 -3.13
C GLY A 580 16.46 33.13 -1.70
N PRO A 581 17.24 32.17 -1.16
CA PRO A 581 17.04 31.67 0.21
C PRO A 581 17.18 32.75 1.29
N TYR A 582 18.07 33.72 1.09
CA TYR A 582 18.21 34.85 2.05
C TYR A 582 17.01 35.79 1.97
N GLU A 583 16.50 36.05 0.75
CA GLU A 583 15.31 36.88 0.54
C GLU A 583 14.07 36.23 1.18
N GLN A 584 13.91 34.93 0.96
CA GLN A 584 12.81 34.16 1.54
C GLN A 584 12.86 34.17 3.06
N LEU A 585 14.03 33.89 3.67
CA LEU A 585 14.20 33.91 5.11
C LEU A 585 13.95 35.30 5.70
N ALA A 586 14.42 36.36 5.03
CA ALA A 586 14.18 37.74 5.47
C ALA A 586 12.69 38.12 5.38
N ALA A 587 11.99 37.71 4.31
CA ALA A 587 10.57 37.94 4.12
C ALA A 587 9.73 37.29 5.24
N VAL A 588 10.06 36.05 5.62
CA VAL A 588 9.38 35.34 6.71
C VAL A 588 9.53 36.08 8.05
N TYR A 589 10.74 36.48 8.41
CA TYR A 589 10.95 37.27 9.63
C TYR A 589 10.22 38.62 9.60
N GLN A 590 10.16 39.25 8.41
CA GLN A 590 9.44 40.53 8.25
C GLN A 590 7.93 40.34 8.41
N GLN A 591 7.35 39.29 7.84
CA GLN A 591 5.93 38.94 7.98
C GLN A 591 5.59 38.54 9.42
N GLY A 592 6.51 37.94 10.16
CA GLY A 592 6.39 37.62 11.58
C GLY A 592 6.55 38.85 12.53
N GLY A 593 6.82 40.05 12.00
CA GLY A 593 7.06 41.27 12.81
C GLY A 593 8.46 41.32 13.42
N GLU A 594 9.36 40.40 13.07
CA GLU A 594 10.73 40.31 13.60
C GLU A 594 11.73 41.10 12.73
N GLU A 595 11.53 42.40 12.63
CA GLU A 595 12.31 43.26 11.72
C GLU A 595 13.82 43.22 11.97
N GLU A 596 14.25 43.10 13.23
CA GLU A 596 15.69 43.01 13.56
C GLU A 596 16.33 41.76 13.00
N LEU A 597 15.62 40.62 13.01
CA LEU A 597 16.11 39.37 12.46
C LEU A 597 16.13 39.43 10.94
N ALA A 598 15.10 40.02 10.32
CA ALA A 598 15.08 40.28 8.88
C ALA A 598 16.26 41.12 8.40
N GLN A 599 16.59 42.21 9.17
CA GLN A 599 17.74 43.06 8.89
C GLN A 599 19.06 42.30 9.00
N LYS A 600 19.23 41.43 10.02
CA LYS A 600 20.44 40.58 10.16
C LYS A 600 20.62 39.67 8.94
N VAL A 601 19.54 39.06 8.42
CA VAL A 601 19.56 38.21 7.24
C VAL A 601 19.96 39.04 5.99
N GLN A 602 19.36 40.21 5.81
CA GLN A 602 19.67 41.09 4.67
C GLN A 602 21.12 41.59 4.71
N LEU A 603 21.64 41.92 5.89
CA LEU A 603 23.05 42.28 6.05
C LEU A 603 23.98 41.15 5.63
N GLU A 604 23.69 39.92 6.06
CA GLU A 604 24.51 38.76 5.67
C GLU A 604 24.39 38.46 4.17
N LYS A 605 23.20 38.63 3.55
CA LYS A 605 23.03 38.52 2.10
C LYS A 605 23.94 39.49 1.37
N GLN A 606 23.97 40.77 1.77
CA GLN A 606 24.82 41.78 1.12
C GLN A 606 26.30 41.48 1.34
N ARG A 607 26.68 41.07 2.55
CA ARG A 607 28.05 40.66 2.86
C ARG A 607 28.52 39.55 1.91
N ARG A 608 27.71 38.54 1.70
CA ARG A 608 28.00 37.40 0.81
C ARG A 608 28.09 37.84 -0.65
N ARG A 609 27.15 38.65 -1.10
CA ARG A 609 27.15 39.20 -2.48
C ARG A 609 28.45 39.92 -2.78
N TYR A 610 28.92 40.78 -1.85
CA TYR A 610 30.18 41.54 -2.07
C TYR A 610 31.42 40.65 -1.89
N SER A 611 31.38 39.57 -1.17
CA SER A 611 32.51 38.63 -1.04
C SER A 611 32.84 37.88 -2.33
N GLU A 612 31.85 37.72 -3.25
CA GLU A 612 32.05 37.07 -4.54
C GLU A 612 32.51 38.01 -5.66
N LEU A 613 32.39 39.31 -5.44
CA LEU A 613 32.90 40.28 -6.37
C LEU A 613 34.43 40.30 -6.37
N GLY A 614 35.07 40.68 -7.47
CA GLY A 614 36.51 40.80 -7.58
C GLY A 614 37.10 41.74 -6.52
N ARG A 615 38.45 41.89 -6.50
CA ARG A 615 39.17 42.65 -5.44
C ARG A 615 38.57 44.04 -5.17
N ALA A 616 38.24 44.80 -6.21
CA ALA A 616 37.61 46.13 -6.08
C ALA A 616 36.23 46.06 -5.39
N GLY A 617 35.40 45.08 -5.76
CA GLY A 617 34.08 44.90 -5.18
C GLY A 617 34.15 44.49 -3.69
N ARG A 618 35.13 43.68 -3.31
CA ARG A 618 35.37 43.33 -1.88
C ARG A 618 35.79 44.52 -1.04
N VAL A 619 36.71 45.35 -1.56
CA VAL A 619 37.15 46.58 -0.87
C VAL A 619 35.93 47.49 -0.71
N TRP A 620 35.13 47.71 -1.75
CA TRP A 620 33.92 48.53 -1.69
C TRP A 620 32.89 47.98 -0.70
N GLY A 621 32.72 46.67 -0.68
CA GLY A 621 31.85 46.01 0.30
C GLY A 621 32.28 46.25 1.77
N VAL A 622 33.59 46.20 2.05
CA VAL A 622 34.18 46.51 3.38
C VAL A 622 33.91 48.01 3.72
N VAL A 623 34.16 48.91 2.77
CA VAL A 623 33.87 50.33 2.97
C VAL A 623 32.39 50.56 3.33
N GLN A 624 31.47 50.04 2.52
CA GLN A 624 30.05 50.16 2.76
C GLN A 624 29.61 49.53 4.12
N ARG A 625 30.22 48.41 4.52
CA ARG A 625 29.94 47.78 5.79
C ARG A 625 30.28 48.68 6.95
N TRP A 626 31.45 49.33 6.93
CA TRP A 626 31.96 50.15 8.00
C TRP A 626 31.35 51.56 8.04
N THR A 627 30.99 52.10 6.88
CA THR A 627 30.45 53.48 6.80
C THR A 627 28.95 53.56 7.07
N VAL A 628 28.16 52.66 6.44
CA VAL A 628 26.67 52.76 6.45
C VAL A 628 25.97 51.43 6.72
N GLY A 629 26.71 50.33 7.00
CA GLY A 629 26.13 49.02 7.19
C GLY A 629 25.28 48.57 6.01
N TYR A 630 25.73 48.79 4.77
CA TYR A 630 24.99 48.55 3.53
C TYR A 630 23.64 49.29 3.44
N GLY A 631 23.51 50.41 4.17
CA GLY A 631 22.26 51.19 4.25
C GLY A 631 21.20 50.68 5.24
N TYR A 632 21.52 49.66 6.00
CA TYR A 632 20.62 49.13 7.07
C TYR A 632 20.90 49.68 8.46
N ARG A 633 22.02 50.48 8.65
CA ARG A 633 22.42 51.10 9.90
C ARG A 633 22.71 52.59 9.71
N PRO A 634 21.69 53.43 9.44
CA PRO A 634 21.91 54.86 9.13
C PRO A 634 22.60 55.63 10.23
N TRP A 635 22.49 55.19 11.49
CA TRP A 635 23.16 55.83 12.61
C TRP A 635 24.71 55.80 12.51
N LEU A 636 25.28 54.80 11.79
CA LEU A 636 26.74 54.77 11.52
C LEU A 636 27.20 55.95 10.67
N ALA A 637 26.37 56.40 9.71
CA ALA A 637 26.69 57.58 8.93
C ALA A 637 26.74 58.86 9.83
N ILE A 638 25.86 58.93 10.85
CA ILE A 638 25.86 60.03 11.82
C ILE A 638 27.13 59.97 12.69
N CYS A 639 27.55 58.77 13.12
CA CYS A 639 28.83 58.61 13.86
C CYS A 639 30.03 59.06 13.01
N TRP A 640 30.07 58.68 11.71
CA TRP A 640 31.13 59.14 10.82
C TRP A 640 31.09 60.63 10.57
N LEU A 641 29.89 61.23 10.41
CA LEU A 641 29.75 62.70 10.34
C LEU A 641 30.34 63.36 11.59
N ALA A 642 30.07 62.85 12.80
CA ALA A 642 30.64 63.36 14.05
C ALA A 642 32.17 63.24 14.10
N VAL A 643 32.73 62.11 13.61
CA VAL A 643 34.20 61.91 13.51
C VAL A 643 34.85 62.89 12.55
N PHE A 644 34.28 63.07 11.33
CA PHE A 644 34.81 64.06 10.38
C PHE A 644 34.62 65.50 10.83
N TRP A 645 33.50 65.80 11.51
CA TRP A 645 33.29 67.07 12.17
C TRP A 645 34.37 67.36 13.22
N LEU A 646 34.64 66.41 14.09
CA LEU A 646 35.69 66.58 15.12
C LEU A 646 37.06 66.74 14.50
N PHE A 647 37.38 65.95 13.47
CA PHE A 647 38.62 66.06 12.69
C PHE A 647 38.75 67.45 12.05
N GLY A 648 37.70 67.94 11.39
CA GLY A 648 37.68 69.26 10.77
C GLY A 648 37.84 70.40 11.80
N ALA A 649 37.09 70.27 12.91
CA ALA A 649 37.16 71.29 13.99
C ALA A 649 38.57 71.34 14.60
N LEU A 650 39.21 70.20 14.88
CA LEU A 650 40.60 70.16 15.34
C LEU A 650 41.58 70.74 14.34
N TRP A 651 41.44 70.36 13.05
CA TRP A 651 42.30 70.85 11.99
C TRP A 651 42.25 72.37 11.87
N PHE A 652 41.04 72.94 11.80
CA PHE A 652 40.83 74.40 11.67
C PHE A 652 41.12 75.18 12.95
N THR A 653 41.11 74.53 14.11
CA THR A 653 41.60 75.15 15.35
C THR A 653 43.14 75.37 15.32
N TRP A 654 43.87 74.41 14.73
CA TRP A 654 45.32 74.52 14.61
C TRP A 654 45.79 75.28 13.36
N HIS A 655 44.92 75.49 12.36
CA HIS A 655 45.18 76.18 11.15
C HIS A 655 44.11 77.23 10.90
N PRO A 656 44.09 78.36 11.64
CA PRO A 656 43.08 79.42 11.51
C PRO A 656 43.17 80.03 10.10
N MET A 657 41.99 80.35 9.49
CA MET A 657 41.87 80.82 8.12
C MET A 657 41.97 82.35 8.07
N VAL A 658 42.39 82.90 6.97
CA VAL A 658 42.45 84.34 6.71
C VAL A 658 41.07 84.83 6.26
N LYS A 659 40.68 85.99 6.65
CA LYS A 659 39.38 86.60 6.26
C LYS A 659 39.37 86.89 4.74
N LEU A 660 38.26 86.52 4.06
CA LEU A 660 38.07 86.77 2.66
C LEU A 660 37.92 88.27 2.37
N ASN A 661 37.15 88.96 3.17
CA ASN A 661 36.95 90.39 3.10
C ASN A 661 37.56 91.08 4.31
N LYS A 662 38.45 92.12 4.12
CA LYS A 662 39.18 92.79 5.16
C LYS A 662 38.28 93.77 5.94
N ASP A 663 37.17 94.17 5.36
CA ASP A 663 36.25 95.14 5.93
C ASP A 663 35.17 94.51 6.86
N GLU A 664 35.08 93.19 6.91
CA GLU A 664 34.18 92.43 7.75
C GLU A 664 34.95 91.81 8.96
N ASP A 665 34.27 91.78 10.12
CA ASP A 665 34.89 91.27 11.36
C ASP A 665 34.12 90.00 11.85
N PRO A 666 34.16 88.85 11.06
CA PRO A 666 33.50 87.61 11.43
C PRO A 666 34.21 87.00 12.60
N VAL A 667 33.43 86.47 13.59
CA VAL A 667 33.96 85.71 14.71
C VAL A 667 34.44 84.30 14.23
N TRP A 668 35.70 84.01 14.47
CA TRP A 668 36.25 82.71 14.08
C TRP A 668 35.69 81.60 14.98
N ASN A 669 35.12 80.56 14.33
CA ASN A 669 34.72 79.38 15.04
C ASN A 669 35.04 78.13 14.13
N ALA A 670 36.10 77.42 14.49
CA ALA A 670 36.60 76.26 13.75
C ALA A 670 35.59 75.13 13.71
N ALA A 671 34.83 74.91 14.80
CA ALA A 671 33.81 73.89 14.88
C ALA A 671 32.60 74.15 14.00
N LEU A 672 32.21 75.45 13.92
CA LEU A 672 31.11 75.86 13.07
C LEU A 672 31.49 75.82 11.56
N LEU A 673 32.73 76.21 11.23
CA LEU A 673 33.24 76.08 9.87
C LEU A 673 33.29 74.59 9.40
N ALA A 674 33.76 73.69 10.26
CA ALA A 674 33.79 72.28 9.97
C ALA A 674 32.35 71.70 9.76
N LEU A 675 31.39 72.21 10.52
CA LEU A 675 29.98 71.79 10.42
C LEU A 675 29.35 72.33 9.10
N ASP A 676 29.64 73.57 8.75
CA ASP A 676 29.16 74.21 7.52
C ASP A 676 29.65 73.49 6.25
N LEU A 677 30.90 73.13 6.24
CA LEU A 677 31.51 72.36 5.14
C LEU A 677 30.96 70.93 5.06
N LEU A 678 30.60 70.32 6.17
CA LEU A 678 30.23 68.93 6.26
C LEU A 678 28.74 68.67 6.00
N ILE A 679 27.85 69.61 6.34
CA ILE A 679 26.39 69.51 6.14
C ILE A 679 25.95 70.33 4.93
N PRO A 680 25.94 69.75 3.73
CA PRO A 680 25.70 70.51 2.51
C PRO A 680 24.27 71.00 2.27
N ILE A 681 23.34 70.63 3.19
CA ILE A 681 21.90 70.96 3.09
C ILE A 681 21.56 72.24 3.86
N ILE A 682 22.39 72.56 4.90
CA ILE A 682 22.16 73.73 5.78
C ILE A 682 23.37 74.65 5.66
N ASP A 683 23.13 75.84 5.17
CA ASP A 683 24.13 76.92 5.12
C ASP A 683 24.13 77.64 6.45
N PHE A 684 25.23 77.50 7.21
CA PHE A 684 25.44 78.25 8.48
C PHE A 684 26.13 79.59 8.19
N GLY A 685 26.43 79.91 6.94
CA GLY A 685 26.98 81.23 6.53
C GLY A 685 28.41 81.49 7.02
N HIS A 686 29.14 80.44 7.35
CA HIS A 686 30.49 80.55 7.91
C HIS A 686 31.59 80.22 6.84
N ASP A 687 31.37 79.35 5.91
CA ASP A 687 32.33 78.92 4.90
C ASP A 687 32.67 80.04 3.89
N GLY A 688 31.70 80.83 3.47
CA GLY A 688 31.86 81.94 2.54
C GLY A 688 32.62 83.16 3.05
N LYS A 689 33.01 83.17 4.35
CA LYS A 689 33.70 84.31 4.99
C LYS A 689 35.21 84.13 5.09
N TRP A 690 35.75 82.95 4.74
CA TRP A 690 37.16 82.57 4.94
C TRP A 690 37.81 82.15 3.65
N GLN A 691 39.09 82.52 3.48
CA GLN A 691 39.89 82.11 2.33
C GLN A 691 40.69 80.84 2.69
N PHE A 692 40.44 79.73 1.96
CA PHE A 692 41.16 78.48 2.13
C PHE A 692 42.48 78.49 1.35
N THR A 693 43.59 78.22 2.03
CA THR A 693 44.93 78.25 1.41
C THR A 693 45.69 76.94 1.76
N GLY A 694 46.57 76.52 0.84
CA GLY A 694 47.43 75.35 1.05
C GLY A 694 46.70 74.03 1.34
N ALA A 695 47.12 73.33 2.39
CA ALA A 695 46.53 72.03 2.75
C ALA A 695 45.07 72.16 3.19
N SER A 696 44.67 73.29 3.79
CA SER A 696 43.29 73.48 4.22
C SER A 696 42.28 73.55 3.09
N GLN A 697 42.69 73.92 1.87
CA GLN A 697 41.85 73.85 0.65
C GLN A 697 41.47 72.44 0.29
N TRP A 698 42.42 71.50 0.41
CA TRP A 698 42.13 70.08 0.15
C TRP A 698 41.29 69.46 1.25
N ILE A 699 41.54 69.81 2.49
CA ILE A 699 40.76 69.33 3.62
C ILE A 699 39.30 69.84 3.59
N SER A 700 39.06 71.10 3.22
CA SER A 700 37.72 71.65 3.05
C SER A 700 36.99 70.91 1.92
N SER A 701 37.63 70.72 0.76
CA SER A 701 37.05 69.97 -0.36
C SER A 701 36.73 68.49 0.00
N LEU A 702 37.63 67.86 0.79
CA LEU A 702 37.38 66.52 1.32
C LEU A 702 36.19 66.46 2.24
N LEU A 703 36.07 67.43 3.18
CA LEU A 703 34.89 67.49 4.12
C LEU A 703 33.60 67.67 3.38
N VAL A 704 33.55 68.57 2.37
CA VAL A 704 32.37 68.77 1.53
C VAL A 704 32.01 67.46 0.78
N ALA A 705 32.97 66.79 0.15
CA ALA A 705 32.74 65.55 -0.60
C ALA A 705 32.23 64.44 0.31
N VAL A 706 32.88 64.27 1.49
CA VAL A 706 32.45 63.28 2.52
C VAL A 706 31.08 63.62 3.06
N GLY A 707 30.82 64.90 3.33
CA GLY A 707 29.53 65.40 3.78
C GLY A 707 28.39 65.04 2.85
N TRP A 708 28.56 65.32 1.55
CA TRP A 708 27.57 64.92 0.54
C TRP A 708 27.30 63.42 0.52
N VAL A 709 28.35 62.59 0.55
CA VAL A 709 28.21 61.13 0.57
C VAL A 709 27.50 60.62 1.83
N LEU A 710 27.92 61.08 3.00
CA LEU A 710 27.33 60.63 4.25
C LEU A 710 25.92 61.18 4.48
N ALA A 711 25.65 62.44 4.16
CA ALA A 711 24.33 63.04 4.31
C ALA A 711 23.30 62.42 3.35
N SER A 712 23.66 62.19 2.09
CA SER A 712 22.78 61.51 1.16
C SER A 712 22.49 60.08 1.57
N THR A 713 23.48 59.36 2.10
CA THR A 713 23.27 57.96 2.59
C THR A 713 22.44 57.95 3.88
N ALA A 714 22.60 58.90 4.79
CA ALA A 714 21.77 59.05 5.97
C ALA A 714 20.30 59.36 5.59
N ALA A 715 20.10 60.31 4.68
CA ALA A 715 18.77 60.65 4.17
C ALA A 715 18.08 59.47 3.47
N ALA A 716 18.81 58.73 2.62
CA ALA A 716 18.29 57.50 1.98
C ALA A 716 17.95 56.39 2.99
N GLY A 717 18.72 56.30 4.08
CA GLY A 717 18.44 55.40 5.19
C GLY A 717 17.20 55.80 5.98
N ALA A 718 17.09 57.10 6.32
CA ALA A 718 15.94 57.65 7.02
C ALA A 718 14.64 57.52 6.20
N ALA A 719 14.69 57.79 4.90
CA ALA A 719 13.55 57.63 3.99
C ALA A 719 13.05 56.17 3.91
N ARG A 720 13.95 55.17 4.04
CA ARG A 720 13.55 53.77 4.15
C ARG A 720 12.85 53.42 5.45
N VAL A 721 13.26 54.03 6.55
CA VAL A 721 12.62 53.87 7.87
C VAL A 721 11.23 54.52 7.86
N LEU A 722 11.09 55.71 7.29
CA LEU A 722 9.81 56.45 7.19
C LEU A 722 8.80 55.79 6.22
N LYS A 723 9.25 55.12 5.16
CA LYS A 723 8.35 54.36 4.27
C LYS A 723 7.78 53.08 4.90
N ARG A 724 8.21 52.74 6.09
CA ARG A 724 7.78 51.53 6.83
C ARG A 724 6.73 51.82 7.92
N VAL A 725 6.35 53.06 8.15
CA VAL A 725 5.19 53.50 8.91
C VAL A 725 4.07 53.82 7.89
#